data_be5463db8771175489cf4a931ccb739b
#
_entry.id   be5463db8771175489cf4a931ccb739b
#
_cell.length_a   1.000
_cell.length_b   1.000
_cell.length_c   1.000
_cell.angle_alpha   90.00
_cell.angle_beta   90.00
_cell.angle_gamma   90.00
#
_symmetry.space_group_name_H-M   'P 1'
#
loop_
_entity.id
_entity.type
_entity.pdbx_description
1 polymer ?
#
loop_
_entity_poly.entity_id
_entity_poly.type
_entity_poly.pdbx_seq_one_letter_code
_entity_poly.pdbx_strand_id
1 'polypeptide(L)'
;PDQIRRPATDSSAGYLELDSQQGAWSTGYTGEGVVVGVIDTGIWPEHPSFAGDTYRGRPDGFTPSGCDFGGTAFNTADAAFECGGKVVTARAFGAAIHGGTGDGIAAGEFLSARDADGHGSHVAATAAGNGDMEASVLGAARGTVSGIAPRARLAVYKACWATTAGESRCSSADLVAAIDQAVADGVDVINYSVGSGSTAFGADELAFLFAAAAGVLVATPAGNGGPGAGTISSPATAPWVTAVGAATHDRTFQALVTLGDGTVLDGVSVTGGTDARPLISGEQAGNALCDPALTFTEDITRAIVVCERGGVSRVAKGQAVNEQGGSGMILVNTLSDESLDTDNHYRPTVHLPASAAATIDAYLEAAGPEATAILSGGVPAAGDGGVVAAFSGRGPNPLSPDILKPDLVAPGVDILAATSPDQLLGVPEQTFRALSGTSMAGAHVAGVFALLAQAHPDWSPAMAKSALVTSTRRDVYAEDGETPAEAFTMGAGYLWPGPKVYQRGSAFNPGLVYDAGILDYTAFACGVGLGSLWVSGTCAGLTDLGYSTDPSDLNQPSIAVADVARTQTVTRTVTSVADKTRVFTVEVRQPPGFTVEVSPTTLALAPGESASFTVTITRDQADLAAWRFGSLTWATDGYQVTSPIAVRAVAFSAAEVAAGAGVSGGAGFPVGFGYTGEYRAEPAGLVAPEITEASVEADPSHDVNTALGSGIGVSLHTIEVTDDTRLVRVALTAEAGDLDLYVFGPDDGFIAGGGSALSSEQIDFVPAGAGTYTVAVHGFSTGGDYSLSTWQVVEDEATDPSDDSDVDETDTDAAEAGVLEVIDAPESAVTGAPAEVVVTWSGLEPDTRYLGVVEHLGPDGTLGRTVVTVDTGASAATVPPTEQAAGTGHPVR
;
A
#
# COMPACT_ATOMS: atom_id res chain seq x y z
N PRO A 1 -5.77 40.14 -27.30
CA PRO A 1 -4.54 40.30 -26.57
C PRO A 1 -3.70 39.08 -26.81
N ASP A 2 -2.49 39.30 -27.37
CA ASP A 2 -1.49 38.28 -27.60
C ASP A 2 -1.08 37.70 -26.23
N GLN A 3 -1.41 36.46 -25.97
CA GLN A 3 -0.93 35.75 -24.80
C GLN A 3 0.40 35.09 -25.22
N ILE A 4 1.47 35.41 -24.53
CA ILE A 4 2.71 34.67 -24.64
C ILE A 4 2.41 33.28 -24.06
N ARG A 5 2.18 32.32 -24.95
CA ARG A 5 2.14 30.90 -24.57
C ARG A 5 3.58 30.42 -24.49
N ARG A 6 4.05 30.04 -23.33
CA ARG A 6 5.27 29.25 -23.20
C ARG A 6 5.03 27.89 -23.86
N PRO A 7 6.05 27.24 -24.47
CA PRO A 7 5.96 25.84 -24.84
C PRO A 7 5.48 25.09 -23.61
N ALA A 8 4.56 24.15 -23.77
CA ALA A 8 4.09 23.32 -22.68
C ALA A 8 5.31 22.65 -22.02
N THR A 9 5.65 23.09 -20.83
CA THR A 9 6.64 22.41 -20.00
C THR A 9 6.08 21.05 -19.71
N ASP A 10 6.85 20.01 -19.91
CA ASP A 10 6.50 18.65 -19.57
C ASP A 10 6.56 18.48 -18.06
N SER A 11 5.63 19.09 -17.35
CA SER A 11 5.64 19.19 -15.92
C SER A 11 4.24 18.99 -15.36
N SER A 12 4.05 17.88 -14.67
CA SER A 12 2.88 17.67 -13.82
C SER A 12 2.67 18.77 -12.79
N ALA A 13 3.71 19.55 -12.47
CA ALA A 13 3.62 20.76 -11.66
C ALA A 13 2.64 21.79 -12.22
N GLY A 14 2.56 21.94 -13.55
CA GLY A 14 1.58 22.79 -14.22
C GLY A 14 0.13 22.27 -14.04
N TYR A 15 -0.07 20.97 -14.16
CA TYR A 15 -1.37 20.31 -13.92
C TYR A 15 -1.83 20.41 -12.46
N LEU A 16 -0.87 20.36 -11.54
CA LEU A 16 -1.10 20.59 -10.10
C LEU A 16 -1.16 22.08 -9.74
N GLU A 17 -1.06 22.99 -10.74
CA GLU A 17 -1.14 24.46 -10.60
C GLU A 17 -0.06 25.06 -9.67
N LEU A 18 1.06 24.35 -9.42
CA LEU A 18 2.14 24.81 -8.55
C LEU A 18 2.87 26.05 -9.10
N ASP A 19 2.98 26.18 -10.42
CA ASP A 19 3.60 27.29 -11.16
C ASP A 19 2.64 28.45 -11.46
N SER A 20 1.36 28.34 -11.05
CA SER A 20 0.38 29.42 -11.23
C SER A 20 0.82 30.71 -10.54
N GLN A 21 0.26 31.87 -10.94
CA GLN A 21 0.69 33.19 -10.45
C GLN A 21 0.72 33.35 -8.93
N GLN A 22 -0.10 32.57 -8.19
CA GLN A 22 -0.18 32.56 -6.74
C GLN A 22 0.00 31.12 -6.18
N GLY A 23 0.45 30.22 -7.01
CA GLY A 23 0.77 28.84 -6.64
C GLY A 23 2.00 28.75 -5.73
N ALA A 24 2.34 27.55 -5.33
CA ALA A 24 3.39 27.31 -4.36
C ALA A 24 4.74 27.90 -4.84
N TRP A 25 5.15 27.64 -6.07
CA TRP A 25 6.44 28.10 -6.59
C TRP A 25 6.53 29.62 -6.73
N SER A 26 5.48 30.25 -7.24
CA SER A 26 5.43 31.70 -7.39
C SER A 26 5.42 32.48 -6.09
N THR A 27 5.03 31.82 -4.99
CA THR A 27 5.02 32.36 -3.63
C THR A 27 6.24 31.99 -2.80
N GLY A 28 7.18 31.24 -3.39
CA GLY A 28 8.46 30.88 -2.76
C GLY A 28 8.48 29.54 -2.05
N TYR A 29 7.38 28.76 -2.08
CA TYR A 29 7.35 27.40 -1.57
C TYR A 29 7.84 26.44 -2.67
N THR A 30 9.13 26.11 -2.62
CA THR A 30 9.85 25.29 -3.60
C THR A 30 10.60 24.13 -2.95
N GLY A 31 10.38 23.90 -1.63
CA GLY A 31 11.06 22.89 -0.84
C GLY A 31 12.40 23.37 -0.25
N GLU A 32 12.72 24.69 -0.27
CA GLU A 32 13.98 25.18 0.25
C GLU A 32 14.09 24.95 1.77
N GLY A 33 15.21 24.34 2.19
CA GLY A 33 15.45 23.98 3.58
C GLY A 33 14.97 22.57 3.97
N VAL A 34 14.22 21.89 3.09
CA VAL A 34 13.64 20.56 3.32
C VAL A 34 14.53 19.47 2.69
N VAL A 35 14.62 18.32 3.36
CA VAL A 35 15.31 17.13 2.88
C VAL A 35 14.30 16.01 2.59
N VAL A 36 14.28 15.54 1.35
CA VAL A 36 13.52 14.37 0.94
C VAL A 36 14.43 13.15 0.94
N GLY A 37 14.14 12.18 1.82
CA GLY A 37 14.73 10.86 1.81
C GLY A 37 14.11 10.01 0.70
N VAL A 38 14.94 9.37 -0.11
CA VAL A 38 14.50 8.44 -1.17
C VAL A 38 15.09 7.07 -0.88
N ILE A 39 14.23 6.10 -0.56
CA ILE A 39 14.60 4.72 -0.30
C ILE A 39 14.19 3.91 -1.52
N ASP A 40 15.18 3.47 -2.33
CA ASP A 40 14.92 2.89 -3.67
C ASP A 40 16.18 2.22 -4.26
N THR A 41 16.31 2.17 -5.60
CA THR A 41 17.44 1.57 -6.34
C THR A 41 18.71 2.45 -6.37
N GLY A 42 18.69 3.63 -5.74
CA GLY A 42 19.82 4.57 -5.70
C GLY A 42 19.59 5.83 -6.53
N ILE A 43 20.68 6.50 -6.93
CA ILE A 43 20.63 7.72 -7.72
C ILE A 43 21.80 7.80 -8.72
N TRP A 44 21.58 8.40 -9.89
CA TRP A 44 22.64 8.81 -10.82
C TRP A 44 23.02 10.29 -10.56
N PRO A 45 23.99 10.55 -9.71
CA PRO A 45 24.20 11.89 -9.14
C PRO A 45 24.71 12.93 -10.13
N GLU A 46 25.32 12.53 -11.24
CA GLU A 46 25.81 13.41 -12.31
C GLU A 46 24.69 13.93 -13.22
N HIS A 47 23.45 13.41 -13.07
CA HIS A 47 22.34 13.86 -13.90
C HIS A 47 22.04 15.36 -13.65
N PRO A 48 21.74 16.17 -14.69
CA PRO A 48 21.44 17.61 -14.53
C PRO A 48 20.33 17.92 -13.53
N SER A 49 19.33 17.03 -13.36
CA SER A 49 18.29 17.17 -12.35
C SER A 49 18.82 17.14 -10.91
N PHE A 50 20.07 16.72 -10.69
CA PHE A 50 20.71 16.63 -9.38
C PHE A 50 21.97 17.49 -9.28
N ALA A 51 22.33 18.19 -10.35
CA ALA A 51 23.50 19.06 -10.38
C ALA A 51 23.24 20.36 -9.59
N GLY A 52 24.30 20.96 -9.07
CA GLY A 52 24.33 22.35 -8.60
C GLY A 52 24.90 22.56 -7.22
N ASP A 53 25.76 23.58 -7.14
CA ASP A 53 26.38 24.07 -5.91
C ASP A 53 25.59 25.22 -5.26
N THR A 54 24.40 25.54 -5.74
CA THR A 54 23.63 26.74 -5.34
C THR A 54 22.92 26.60 -4.00
N TYR A 55 22.92 25.41 -3.42
CA TYR A 55 22.32 25.15 -2.12
C TYR A 55 23.25 25.61 -1.01
N ARG A 56 22.92 26.73 -0.36
CA ARG A 56 23.74 27.28 0.70
C ARG A 56 23.30 26.77 2.07
N GLY A 57 24.26 26.30 2.86
CA GLY A 57 24.05 25.84 4.23
C GLY A 57 23.51 24.41 4.31
N ARG A 58 23.55 23.89 5.52
CA ARG A 58 22.96 22.59 5.87
C ARG A 58 21.51 22.83 6.29
N PRO A 59 20.54 21.98 5.91
CA PRO A 59 19.21 22.05 6.48
C PRO A 59 19.27 21.90 8.01
N ASP A 60 18.45 22.66 8.72
CA ASP A 60 18.38 22.58 10.17
C ASP A 60 17.91 21.18 10.60
N GLY A 61 18.54 20.62 11.62
CA GLY A 61 18.20 19.27 12.13
C GLY A 61 18.80 18.09 11.35
N PHE A 62 19.24 18.28 10.11
CA PHE A 62 19.77 17.19 9.25
C PHE A 62 21.26 16.89 9.54
N THR A 63 21.58 15.59 9.64
CA THR A 63 22.96 15.10 9.88
C THR A 63 23.34 14.04 8.84
N PRO A 64 24.13 14.38 7.76
CA PRO A 64 24.49 13.41 6.75
C PRO A 64 25.28 12.24 7.32
N SER A 65 24.88 11.02 6.97
CA SER A 65 25.52 9.78 7.40
C SER A 65 26.67 9.32 6.48
N GLY A 66 26.76 9.84 5.25
CA GLY A 66 27.83 9.47 4.33
C GLY A 66 27.58 9.87 2.86
N CYS A 67 28.48 9.45 1.99
CA CYS A 67 28.39 9.66 0.55
C CYS A 67 29.06 8.46 -0.14
N ASP A 68 28.29 7.39 -0.34
CA ASP A 68 28.78 6.09 -0.79
C ASP A 68 28.76 6.04 -2.32
N PHE A 69 29.86 6.54 -2.94
CA PHE A 69 30.13 6.43 -4.37
C PHE A 69 31.61 6.09 -4.60
N GLY A 70 31.95 5.53 -5.76
CA GLY A 70 33.33 5.21 -6.12
C GLY A 70 33.77 3.84 -5.66
N GLY A 71 32.85 2.90 -5.49
CA GLY A 71 33.11 1.49 -5.16
C GLY A 71 33.65 0.67 -6.32
N THR A 72 34.78 1.10 -6.94
CA THR A 72 35.33 0.53 -8.18
C THR A 72 35.83 -0.92 -8.09
N ALA A 73 35.83 -1.50 -6.88
CA ALA A 73 36.28 -2.90 -6.69
C ALA A 73 35.29 -3.91 -7.30
N PHE A 74 33.99 -3.63 -7.27
CA PHE A 74 32.95 -4.47 -7.87
C PHE A 74 32.62 -4.03 -9.30
N ASN A 75 32.34 -2.75 -9.50
CA ASN A 75 32.07 -2.16 -10.80
C ASN A 75 33.05 -1.00 -11.08
N THR A 76 33.92 -1.13 -12.08
CA THR A 76 34.95 -0.13 -12.41
C THR A 76 34.36 1.19 -12.94
N ALA A 77 33.09 1.20 -13.36
CA ALA A 77 32.36 2.38 -13.79
C ALA A 77 31.78 3.20 -12.63
N ASP A 78 31.87 2.73 -11.38
CA ASP A 78 31.41 3.47 -10.21
C ASP A 78 32.31 4.67 -9.94
N ALA A 79 31.97 5.81 -10.55
CA ALA A 79 32.73 7.04 -10.39
C ALA A 79 32.52 7.63 -9.00
N ALA A 80 33.57 8.22 -8.43
CA ALA A 80 33.47 8.97 -7.18
C ALA A 80 32.62 10.23 -7.39
N PHE A 81 31.79 10.54 -6.37
CA PHE A 81 30.96 11.75 -6.34
C PHE A 81 31.03 12.36 -4.94
N GLU A 82 30.93 13.67 -4.82
CA GLU A 82 30.91 14.38 -3.54
C GLU A 82 29.51 14.92 -3.24
N CYS A 83 28.89 14.44 -2.13
CA CYS A 83 27.64 14.96 -1.62
C CYS A 83 27.81 16.35 -1.00
N GLY A 84 26.73 17.11 -0.87
CA GLY A 84 26.69 18.43 -0.22
C GLY A 84 26.02 19.52 -1.06
N GLY A 85 25.70 19.20 -2.31
CA GLY A 85 24.86 20.04 -3.19
C GLY A 85 23.38 19.70 -3.08
N LYS A 86 22.76 19.31 -4.18
CA LYS A 86 21.38 18.79 -4.26
C LYS A 86 21.26 17.46 -3.50
N VAL A 87 22.18 16.55 -3.71
CA VAL A 87 22.31 15.31 -2.93
C VAL A 87 23.17 15.60 -1.70
N VAL A 88 22.60 15.52 -0.51
CA VAL A 88 23.28 15.87 0.76
C VAL A 88 23.87 14.66 1.46
N THR A 89 23.33 13.48 1.24
CA THR A 89 23.85 12.18 1.69
C THR A 89 23.41 11.09 0.72
N ALA A 90 24.19 10.01 0.64
CA ALA A 90 23.86 8.84 -0.13
C ALA A 90 24.47 7.60 0.53
N ARG A 91 23.66 6.59 0.83
CA ARG A 91 24.08 5.35 1.48
C ARG A 91 23.54 4.13 0.74
N ALA A 92 24.27 3.03 0.87
CA ALA A 92 23.87 1.73 0.32
C ALA A 92 23.63 0.73 1.45
N PHE A 93 22.51 0.01 1.38
CA PHE A 93 22.06 -1.02 2.32
C PHE A 93 21.83 -2.32 1.54
N GLY A 94 22.65 -3.32 1.74
CA GLY A 94 22.64 -4.56 1.00
C GLY A 94 23.24 -5.70 1.81
N ALA A 95 23.30 -5.55 3.15
CA ALA A 95 23.87 -6.57 4.02
C ALA A 95 23.06 -7.86 4.01
N ALA A 96 21.74 -7.76 3.93
CA ALA A 96 20.84 -8.91 3.89
C ALA A 96 20.80 -9.54 2.49
N ILE A 97 20.66 -8.73 1.43
CA ILE A 97 20.46 -9.26 0.07
C ILE A 97 21.73 -9.84 -0.58
N HIS A 98 22.92 -9.32 -0.23
CA HIS A 98 24.17 -9.77 -0.89
C HIS A 98 25.37 -9.89 0.07
N GLY A 99 25.18 -9.84 1.37
CA GLY A 99 26.21 -10.04 2.38
C GLY A 99 27.42 -9.10 2.30
N GLY A 100 27.29 -7.98 1.56
CA GLY A 100 28.39 -7.06 1.26
C GLY A 100 29.38 -7.56 0.20
N THR A 101 29.18 -8.77 -0.38
CA THR A 101 30.08 -9.40 -1.37
C THR A 101 29.62 -9.19 -2.81
N GLY A 102 28.34 -8.89 -3.03
CA GLY A 102 27.69 -8.79 -4.34
C GLY A 102 27.25 -10.15 -4.91
N ASP A 103 27.17 -11.21 -4.08
CA ASP A 103 26.64 -12.50 -4.50
C ASP A 103 25.14 -12.37 -4.85
N GLY A 104 24.71 -13.00 -5.94
CA GLY A 104 23.33 -12.89 -6.45
C GLY A 104 22.97 -11.56 -7.15
N ILE A 105 23.86 -10.58 -7.14
CA ILE A 105 23.67 -9.27 -7.80
C ILE A 105 24.08 -9.33 -9.26
N ALA A 106 23.38 -8.62 -10.14
CA ALA A 106 23.67 -8.61 -11.57
C ALA A 106 25.06 -8.02 -11.87
N ALA A 107 25.75 -8.63 -12.82
CA ALA A 107 27.02 -8.08 -13.31
C ALA A 107 26.77 -6.69 -13.95
N GLY A 108 27.41 -5.68 -13.43
CA GLY A 108 27.21 -4.28 -13.84
C GLY A 108 26.44 -3.44 -12.81
N GLU A 109 25.88 -4.04 -11.77
CA GLU A 109 25.34 -3.32 -10.62
C GLU A 109 26.45 -2.56 -9.87
N PHE A 110 26.10 -1.59 -9.05
CA PHE A 110 27.02 -0.79 -8.23
C PHE A 110 26.78 -1.08 -6.74
N LEU A 111 27.79 -1.59 -6.02
CA LEU A 111 27.71 -1.77 -4.56
C LEU A 111 27.83 -0.44 -3.77
N SER A 112 27.38 0.62 -4.37
CA SER A 112 27.30 1.98 -3.81
C SER A 112 25.87 2.50 -3.94
N ALA A 113 25.63 3.74 -3.55
CA ALA A 113 24.35 4.40 -3.74
C ALA A 113 24.03 4.76 -5.22
N ARG A 114 24.92 4.39 -6.16
CA ARG A 114 24.72 4.62 -7.59
C ARG A 114 23.64 3.71 -8.15
N ASP A 115 22.78 4.26 -8.99
CA ASP A 115 21.60 3.60 -9.55
C ASP A 115 21.95 2.87 -10.87
N ALA A 116 21.70 1.58 -10.93
CA ALA A 116 21.83 0.74 -12.13
C ALA A 116 20.49 0.32 -12.74
N ASP A 117 19.37 0.68 -12.12
CA ASP A 117 18.01 0.42 -12.61
C ASP A 117 17.41 1.67 -13.30
N GLY A 118 17.56 2.82 -12.64
CA GLY A 118 16.98 4.09 -13.06
C GLY A 118 15.69 4.48 -12.36
N HIS A 119 15.08 3.56 -11.59
CA HIS A 119 13.82 3.81 -10.87
C HIS A 119 14.03 4.83 -9.74
N GLY A 120 15.04 4.64 -8.89
CA GLY A 120 15.35 5.56 -7.80
C GLY A 120 15.71 6.96 -8.29
N SER A 121 16.49 7.08 -9.37
CA SER A 121 16.76 8.36 -10.03
C SER A 121 15.49 9.04 -10.54
N HIS A 122 14.53 8.24 -11.05
CA HIS A 122 13.28 8.74 -11.60
C HIS A 122 12.39 9.34 -10.50
N VAL A 123 12.15 8.60 -9.44
CA VAL A 123 11.29 9.06 -8.33
C VAL A 123 11.94 10.21 -7.55
N ALA A 124 13.28 10.19 -7.39
CA ALA A 124 14.02 11.32 -6.80
C ALA A 124 13.87 12.61 -7.63
N ALA A 125 13.95 12.49 -8.97
CA ALA A 125 13.77 13.63 -9.86
C ALA A 125 12.34 14.13 -9.89
N THR A 126 11.35 13.23 -9.84
CA THR A 126 9.93 13.56 -9.77
C THR A 126 9.61 14.32 -8.49
N ALA A 127 10.06 13.82 -7.34
CA ALA A 127 9.80 14.48 -6.05
C ALA A 127 10.54 15.82 -5.93
N ALA A 128 11.86 15.83 -6.23
CA ALA A 128 12.73 16.93 -5.87
C ALA A 128 13.84 17.25 -6.91
N GLY A 129 13.71 16.84 -8.16
CA GLY A 129 14.65 17.22 -9.22
C GLY A 129 14.72 18.74 -9.43
N ASN A 130 15.84 19.25 -9.94
CA ASN A 130 15.97 20.67 -10.31
C ASN A 130 14.88 21.08 -11.32
N GLY A 131 14.55 22.37 -11.35
CA GLY A 131 13.55 22.91 -12.27
C GLY A 131 14.08 23.14 -13.67
N ASP A 132 13.20 23.13 -14.68
CA ASP A 132 13.42 23.49 -16.08
C ASP A 132 14.54 22.69 -16.78
N MET A 133 14.66 21.37 -16.47
CA MET A 133 15.64 20.51 -17.13
C MET A 133 15.18 20.08 -18.51
N GLU A 134 15.98 20.36 -19.56
CA GLU A 134 15.68 19.91 -20.93
C GLU A 134 15.72 18.39 -21.03
N ALA A 135 14.62 17.78 -21.44
CA ALA A 135 14.47 16.33 -21.56
C ALA A 135 14.51 15.87 -23.02
N SER A 136 15.16 14.72 -23.26
CA SER A 136 15.16 14.06 -24.56
C SER A 136 15.10 12.54 -24.39
N VAL A 137 14.43 11.85 -25.31
CA VAL A 137 14.35 10.39 -25.39
C VAL A 137 14.75 9.95 -26.78
N LEU A 138 15.73 9.06 -26.91
CA LEU A 138 16.32 8.62 -28.18
C LEU A 138 16.68 9.80 -29.09
N GLY A 139 17.20 10.89 -28.53
CA GLY A 139 17.58 12.11 -29.22
C GLY A 139 16.42 13.01 -29.67
N ALA A 140 15.19 12.65 -29.41
CA ALA A 140 14.02 13.50 -29.64
C ALA A 140 13.77 14.40 -28.43
N ALA A 141 13.73 15.73 -28.63
CA ALA A 141 13.38 16.67 -27.56
C ALA A 141 11.94 16.44 -27.04
N ARG A 142 11.78 16.47 -25.72
CA ARG A 142 10.50 16.21 -25.04
C ARG A 142 10.03 17.36 -24.15
N GLY A 143 10.64 18.52 -24.25
CA GLY A 143 10.33 19.69 -23.42
C GLY A 143 11.22 19.78 -22.20
N THR A 144 10.74 20.45 -21.16
CA THR A 144 11.44 20.59 -19.88
C THR A 144 10.70 19.86 -18.77
N VAL A 145 11.43 19.29 -17.83
CA VAL A 145 10.92 18.63 -16.64
C VAL A 145 11.40 19.32 -15.37
N SER A 146 10.60 19.25 -14.33
CA SER A 146 10.92 19.79 -13.00
C SER A 146 10.42 18.87 -11.92
N GLY A 147 11.18 18.69 -10.85
CA GLY A 147 10.65 18.07 -9.63
C GLY A 147 9.57 18.93 -8.98
N ILE A 148 8.68 18.32 -8.22
CA ILE A 148 7.57 19.00 -7.52
C ILE A 148 8.10 19.99 -6.48
N ALA A 149 9.18 19.61 -5.76
CA ALA A 149 9.90 20.48 -4.83
C ALA A 149 11.32 20.78 -5.34
N PRO A 150 11.49 21.63 -6.37
CA PRO A 150 12.75 21.73 -7.13
C PRO A 150 13.91 22.27 -6.30
N ARG A 151 13.68 22.84 -5.13
CA ARG A 151 14.74 23.34 -4.24
C ARG A 151 14.92 22.52 -2.97
N ALA A 152 14.10 21.47 -2.76
CA ALA A 152 14.36 20.48 -1.71
C ALA A 152 15.66 19.74 -1.98
N ARG A 153 16.31 19.23 -0.95
CA ARG A 153 17.50 18.41 -1.05
C ARG A 153 17.14 16.94 -1.00
N LEU A 154 18.03 16.10 -1.47
CA LEU A 154 17.87 14.66 -1.54
C LEU A 154 18.85 13.96 -0.61
N ALA A 155 18.32 13.08 0.22
CA ALA A 155 19.05 12.06 0.96
C ALA A 155 18.69 10.70 0.34
N VAL A 156 19.68 9.93 -0.12
CA VAL A 156 19.43 8.71 -0.90
C VAL A 156 19.89 7.50 -0.11
N TYR A 157 19.02 6.50 -0.03
CA TYR A 157 19.22 5.25 0.69
C TYR A 157 18.90 4.10 -0.26
N LYS A 158 19.95 3.59 -0.94
CA LYS A 158 19.78 2.46 -1.84
C LYS A 158 19.60 1.18 -1.03
N ALA A 159 18.45 0.53 -1.17
CA ALA A 159 18.12 -0.73 -0.53
C ALA A 159 17.56 -1.76 -1.54
N CYS A 160 17.46 -1.37 -2.83
CA CYS A 160 17.00 -2.23 -3.90
C CYS A 160 18.10 -2.42 -4.94
N TRP A 161 18.23 -3.65 -5.47
CA TRP A 161 19.38 -4.11 -6.24
C TRP A 161 18.93 -4.92 -7.45
N ALA A 162 19.54 -4.67 -8.61
CA ALA A 162 19.36 -5.51 -9.78
C ALA A 162 20.03 -6.88 -9.54
N THR A 163 19.28 -7.95 -9.70
CA THR A 163 19.72 -9.32 -9.42
C THR A 163 20.05 -10.07 -10.70
N THR A 164 20.73 -11.19 -10.55
CA THR A 164 21.02 -12.12 -11.66
C THR A 164 19.76 -12.75 -12.26
N ALA A 165 18.61 -12.67 -11.57
CA ALA A 165 17.30 -13.08 -12.10
C ALA A 165 16.71 -12.09 -13.12
N GLY A 166 17.32 -10.91 -13.30
CA GLY A 166 16.87 -9.90 -14.27
C GLY A 166 15.76 -9.01 -13.75
N GLU A 167 15.66 -8.85 -12.44
CA GLU A 167 14.72 -7.96 -11.76
C GLU A 167 15.41 -7.22 -10.59
N SER A 168 14.86 -6.11 -10.14
CA SER A 168 15.29 -5.44 -8.92
C SER A 168 14.56 -6.02 -7.71
N ARG A 169 15.33 -6.35 -6.65
CA ARG A 169 14.81 -6.87 -5.37
C ARG A 169 15.30 -6.02 -4.20
N CYS A 170 14.52 -6.00 -3.16
CA CYS A 170 14.78 -5.28 -1.92
C CYS A 170 14.55 -6.23 -0.75
N SER A 171 15.52 -6.36 0.16
CA SER A 171 15.33 -7.11 1.40
C SER A 171 14.64 -6.24 2.45
N SER A 172 13.66 -6.78 3.18
CA SER A 172 12.97 -6.06 4.26
C SER A 172 13.95 -5.57 5.33
N ALA A 173 14.97 -6.36 5.67
CA ALA A 173 15.97 -5.94 6.65
C ALA A 173 16.81 -4.75 6.17
N ASP A 174 17.20 -4.73 4.87
CA ASP A 174 17.92 -3.60 4.29
C ASP A 174 17.01 -2.36 4.15
N LEU A 175 15.73 -2.55 3.86
CA LEU A 175 14.71 -1.48 3.81
C LEU A 175 14.50 -0.86 5.20
N VAL A 176 14.32 -1.66 6.25
CA VAL A 176 14.20 -1.17 7.63
C VAL A 176 15.45 -0.41 8.06
N ALA A 177 16.64 -0.94 7.78
CA ALA A 177 17.90 -0.24 8.07
C ALA A 177 18.01 1.11 7.33
N ALA A 178 17.50 1.19 6.12
CA ALA A 178 17.44 2.42 5.34
C ALA A 178 16.43 3.43 5.91
N ILE A 179 15.25 2.97 6.36
CA ILE A 179 14.24 3.79 7.06
C ILE A 179 14.82 4.37 8.35
N ASP A 180 15.42 3.53 9.17
CA ASP A 180 16.03 3.95 10.44
C ASP A 180 17.14 4.98 10.22
N GLN A 181 17.99 4.77 9.20
CA GLN A 181 19.04 5.74 8.87
C GLN A 181 18.45 7.06 8.37
N ALA A 182 17.38 7.03 7.56
CA ALA A 182 16.72 8.24 7.08
C ALA A 182 16.17 9.07 8.25
N VAL A 183 15.51 8.41 9.22
CA VAL A 183 15.02 9.05 10.45
C VAL A 183 16.19 9.60 11.29
N ALA A 184 17.26 8.82 11.47
CA ALA A 184 18.45 9.22 12.21
C ALA A 184 19.18 10.40 11.57
N ASP A 185 19.21 10.49 10.24
CA ASP A 185 19.77 11.63 9.50
C ASP A 185 18.90 12.89 9.62
N GLY A 186 17.63 12.75 10.00
CA GLY A 186 16.68 13.84 10.16
C GLY A 186 16.09 14.33 8.82
N VAL A 187 15.65 13.42 7.96
CA VAL A 187 14.87 13.79 6.77
C VAL A 187 13.48 14.28 7.18
N ASP A 188 12.93 15.23 6.43
CA ASP A 188 11.57 15.76 6.68
C ASP A 188 10.50 14.90 6.01
N VAL A 189 10.83 14.31 4.87
CA VAL A 189 9.93 13.52 4.03
C VAL A 189 10.64 12.26 3.59
N ILE A 190 9.94 11.13 3.55
CA ILE A 190 10.39 9.91 2.89
C ILE A 190 9.49 9.65 1.67
N ASN A 191 10.13 9.52 0.50
CA ASN A 191 9.57 8.85 -0.66
C ASN A 191 10.00 7.37 -0.62
N TYR A 192 9.05 6.49 -0.44
CA TYR A 192 9.26 5.06 -0.43
C TYR A 192 8.46 4.44 -1.57
N SER A 193 9.11 4.26 -2.72
CA SER A 193 8.46 3.77 -3.94
C SER A 193 8.63 2.26 -4.13
N VAL A 194 8.61 1.53 -3.02
CA VAL A 194 8.71 0.07 -2.93
C VAL A 194 7.41 -0.47 -2.36
N GLY A 195 6.96 -1.63 -2.81
CA GLY A 195 5.81 -2.35 -2.26
C GLY A 195 6.05 -3.84 -2.38
N SER A 196 5.62 -4.59 -1.38
CA SER A 196 5.56 -6.05 -1.45
C SER A 196 4.30 -6.47 -2.20
N GLY A 197 4.29 -7.64 -2.84
CA GLY A 197 3.04 -8.26 -3.34
C GLY A 197 2.17 -8.80 -2.20
N SER A 198 2.63 -8.71 -0.96
CA SER A 198 1.94 -9.18 0.24
C SER A 198 0.96 -8.14 0.78
N THR A 199 -0.09 -8.61 1.42
CA THR A 199 -1.04 -7.81 2.22
C THR A 199 -0.77 -7.93 3.71
N ALA A 200 0.17 -8.79 4.12
CA ALA A 200 0.55 -9.00 5.51
C ALA A 200 1.30 -7.76 6.05
N PHE A 201 1.12 -7.49 7.33
CA PHE A 201 1.83 -6.44 8.05
C PHE A 201 3.32 -6.80 8.17
N GLY A 202 4.19 -5.90 7.72
CA GLY A 202 5.63 -6.12 7.67
C GLY A 202 6.44 -5.23 8.62
N ALA A 203 7.74 -5.51 8.70
CA ALA A 203 8.67 -4.75 9.54
C ALA A 203 8.85 -3.30 9.06
N ASP A 204 8.72 -3.03 7.78
CA ASP A 204 8.78 -1.69 7.20
C ASP A 204 7.57 -0.83 7.62
N GLU A 205 6.35 -1.42 7.74
CA GLU A 205 5.20 -0.72 8.30
C GLU A 205 5.44 -0.31 9.75
N LEU A 206 6.03 -1.20 10.55
CA LEU A 206 6.40 -0.87 11.93
C LEU A 206 7.49 0.22 11.99
N ALA A 207 8.51 0.16 11.12
CA ALA A 207 9.54 1.20 11.03
C ALA A 207 8.93 2.55 10.64
N PHE A 208 7.95 2.58 9.74
CA PHE A 208 7.22 3.80 9.39
C PHE A 208 6.31 4.33 10.50
N LEU A 209 5.81 3.49 11.40
CA LEU A 209 5.12 3.98 12.60
C LEU A 209 6.06 4.86 13.45
N PHE A 210 7.30 4.40 13.65
CA PHE A 210 8.30 5.18 14.38
C PHE A 210 8.80 6.39 13.60
N ALA A 211 8.91 6.31 12.27
CA ALA A 211 9.22 7.46 11.42
C ALA A 211 8.13 8.55 11.54
N ALA A 212 6.85 8.18 11.48
CA ALA A 212 5.73 9.09 11.70
C ALA A 212 5.74 9.70 13.12
N ALA A 213 6.05 8.90 14.15
CA ALA A 213 6.20 9.37 15.51
C ALA A 213 7.39 10.36 15.68
N ALA A 214 8.43 10.23 14.84
CA ALA A 214 9.55 11.16 14.77
C ALA A 214 9.23 12.44 13.95
N GLY A 215 8.04 12.55 13.34
CA GLY A 215 7.60 13.70 12.56
C GLY A 215 7.90 13.61 11.05
N VAL A 216 8.34 12.47 10.56
CA VAL A 216 8.67 12.27 9.14
C VAL A 216 7.40 11.99 8.32
N LEU A 217 7.19 12.77 7.27
CA LEU A 217 6.08 12.57 6.33
C LEU A 217 6.42 11.44 5.35
N VAL A 218 5.55 10.44 5.22
CA VAL A 218 5.82 9.26 4.39
C VAL A 218 4.80 9.13 3.26
N ALA A 219 5.28 9.10 2.01
CA ALA A 219 4.49 8.80 0.83
C ALA A 219 4.87 7.42 0.27
N THR A 220 3.87 6.54 0.10
CA THR A 220 4.04 5.17 -0.42
C THR A 220 3.12 4.92 -1.62
N PRO A 221 3.51 4.06 -2.56
CA PRO A 221 2.65 3.64 -3.67
C PRO A 221 1.52 2.75 -3.14
N ALA A 222 0.31 2.90 -3.68
CA ALA A 222 -0.80 2.01 -3.33
C ALA A 222 -0.63 0.57 -3.87
N GLY A 223 0.35 0.35 -4.73
CA GLY A 223 0.59 -0.90 -5.45
C GLY A 223 0.09 -0.88 -6.89
N ASN A 224 0.58 -1.82 -7.70
CA ASN A 224 0.30 -1.89 -9.13
C ASN A 224 -0.51 -3.15 -9.52
N GLY A 225 -1.24 -3.73 -8.57
CA GLY A 225 -2.02 -4.97 -8.73
C GLY A 225 -3.49 -4.77 -9.11
N GLY A 226 -3.92 -3.53 -9.43
CA GLY A 226 -5.30 -3.25 -9.85
C GLY A 226 -5.70 -3.92 -11.17
N PRO A 227 -6.95 -3.82 -11.60
CA PRO A 227 -8.06 -3.05 -10.99
C PRO A 227 -8.89 -3.86 -9.96
N GLY A 228 -8.49 -5.08 -9.63
CA GLY A 228 -9.19 -5.91 -8.66
C GLY A 228 -9.34 -5.25 -7.28
N ALA A 229 -10.40 -5.59 -6.55
CA ALA A 229 -10.62 -5.12 -5.19
C ALA A 229 -9.58 -5.73 -4.22
N GLY A 230 -9.21 -4.98 -3.16
CA GLY A 230 -8.30 -5.46 -2.12
C GLY A 230 -6.84 -5.58 -2.58
N THR A 231 -6.41 -4.79 -3.56
CA THR A 231 -5.07 -4.86 -4.17
C THR A 231 -4.10 -3.77 -3.65
N ILE A 232 -4.42 -3.15 -2.53
CA ILE A 232 -3.48 -2.27 -1.81
C ILE A 232 -2.35 -3.15 -1.25
N SER A 233 -1.11 -2.82 -1.58
CA SER A 233 0.07 -3.57 -1.12
C SER A 233 0.69 -2.94 0.13
N SER A 234 1.32 -3.78 0.98
CA SER A 234 2.16 -3.29 2.08
C SER A 234 3.34 -2.46 1.50
N PRO A 235 3.77 -1.34 2.15
CA PRO A 235 3.28 -0.82 3.44
C PRO A 235 2.14 0.21 3.34
N ALA A 236 1.52 0.38 2.15
CA ALA A 236 0.44 1.35 1.95
C ALA A 236 -0.85 1.01 2.74
N THR A 237 -0.96 -0.20 3.26
CA THR A 237 -2.05 -0.66 4.15
C THR A 237 -2.07 0.09 5.48
N ALA A 238 -0.91 0.51 5.97
CA ALA A 238 -0.78 1.19 7.27
C ALA A 238 -1.44 2.59 7.28
N PRO A 239 -2.15 2.96 8.37
CA PRO A 239 -2.81 4.27 8.45
C PRO A 239 -1.86 5.46 8.66
N TRP A 240 -0.65 5.25 9.15
CA TRP A 240 0.37 6.28 9.41
C TRP A 240 1.19 6.68 8.19
N VAL A 241 1.05 5.98 7.05
CA VAL A 241 1.61 6.39 5.77
C VAL A 241 0.54 6.93 4.82
N THR A 242 0.95 7.68 3.80
CA THR A 242 0.03 8.15 2.77
C THR A 242 0.14 7.27 1.54
N ALA A 243 -0.89 6.45 1.31
CA ALA A 243 -1.01 5.55 0.17
C ALA A 243 -1.50 6.29 -1.08
N VAL A 244 -0.74 6.24 -2.16
CA VAL A 244 -0.99 7.02 -3.37
C VAL A 244 -1.27 6.13 -4.56
N GLY A 245 -2.48 6.23 -5.11
CA GLY A 245 -2.86 5.61 -6.37
C GLY A 245 -2.39 6.44 -7.58
N ALA A 246 -2.31 5.79 -8.75
CA ALA A 246 -1.85 6.41 -10.00
C ALA A 246 -3.02 6.83 -10.88
N ALA A 247 -2.96 8.05 -11.41
CA ALA A 247 -3.90 8.55 -12.41
C ALA A 247 -3.18 9.34 -13.51
N THR A 248 -3.87 9.55 -14.63
CA THR A 248 -3.38 10.36 -15.73
C THR A 248 -3.33 11.85 -15.37
N HIS A 249 -2.51 12.60 -16.09
CA HIS A 249 -2.51 14.05 -16.10
C HIS A 249 -2.82 14.59 -17.51
N ASP A 250 -2.83 15.90 -17.71
CA ASP A 250 -3.30 16.57 -18.94
C ASP A 250 -2.33 16.51 -20.13
N ARG A 251 -1.27 15.70 -20.05
CA ARG A 251 -0.32 15.52 -21.16
C ARG A 251 -0.20 14.04 -21.55
N THR A 252 -0.15 13.78 -22.83
CA THR A 252 0.27 12.53 -23.46
C THR A 252 1.26 12.78 -24.56
N PHE A 253 1.87 11.74 -25.13
CA PHE A 253 2.69 11.80 -26.34
C PHE A 253 1.96 11.08 -27.47
N GLN A 254 1.14 11.81 -28.22
CA GLN A 254 0.39 11.24 -29.33
C GLN A 254 1.34 10.81 -30.48
N ALA A 255 1.09 9.65 -31.03
CA ALA A 255 1.79 9.11 -32.20
C ALA A 255 0.82 8.40 -33.13
N LEU A 256 1.21 8.30 -34.42
CA LEU A 256 0.39 7.68 -35.44
C LEU A 256 1.14 6.51 -36.08
N VAL A 257 0.40 5.46 -36.39
CA VAL A 257 0.82 4.41 -37.32
C VAL A 257 0.09 4.63 -38.64
N THR A 258 0.82 4.81 -39.73
CA THR A 258 0.25 4.89 -41.08
C THR A 258 0.58 3.59 -41.82
N LEU A 259 -0.42 2.80 -42.14
CA LEU A 259 -0.30 1.58 -42.93
C LEU A 259 -0.10 1.92 -44.40
N GLY A 260 0.47 0.98 -45.19
CA GLY A 260 0.81 1.21 -46.61
C GLY A 260 -0.36 1.49 -47.53
N ASP A 261 -1.60 1.14 -47.15
CA ASP A 261 -2.85 1.49 -47.82
C ASP A 261 -3.36 2.89 -47.51
N GLY A 262 -2.68 3.62 -46.57
CA GLY A 262 -3.06 4.94 -46.12
C GLY A 262 -3.95 4.95 -44.89
N THR A 263 -4.30 3.82 -44.29
CA THR A 263 -5.02 3.73 -43.02
C THR A 263 -4.15 4.33 -41.89
N VAL A 264 -4.75 5.18 -41.07
CA VAL A 264 -4.07 5.82 -39.94
C VAL A 264 -4.69 5.32 -38.62
N LEU A 265 -3.82 4.91 -37.69
CA LEU A 265 -4.19 4.45 -36.37
C LEU A 265 -3.56 5.38 -35.33
N ASP A 266 -4.37 5.81 -34.37
CA ASP A 266 -3.95 6.68 -33.27
C ASP A 266 -3.37 5.84 -32.11
N GLY A 267 -2.25 6.29 -31.57
CA GLY A 267 -1.58 5.68 -30.44
C GLY A 267 -0.69 6.67 -29.68
N VAL A 268 0.17 6.14 -28.82
CA VAL A 268 1.10 6.92 -28.03
C VAL A 268 2.54 6.46 -28.19
N SER A 269 3.50 7.41 -28.05
CA SER A 269 4.93 7.10 -28.10
C SER A 269 5.76 8.23 -27.51
N VAL A 270 6.79 7.89 -26.73
CA VAL A 270 7.82 8.83 -26.29
C VAL A 270 9.06 8.78 -27.23
N THR A 271 9.09 7.86 -28.22
CA THR A 271 10.23 7.66 -29.11
C THR A 271 10.13 8.49 -30.40
N GLY A 272 11.19 8.49 -31.19
CA GLY A 272 11.19 9.06 -32.55
C GLY A 272 10.36 8.18 -33.52
N GLY A 273 10.26 8.62 -34.79
CA GLY A 273 9.52 7.91 -35.84
C GLY A 273 10.42 7.09 -36.77
N THR A 274 9.79 6.44 -37.76
CA THR A 274 10.48 5.71 -38.88
C THR A 274 10.03 6.24 -40.21
N ASP A 275 10.88 6.02 -41.25
CA ASP A 275 10.39 6.01 -42.63
C ASP A 275 9.53 4.79 -42.88
N ALA A 276 8.91 4.67 -44.10
CA ALA A 276 8.20 3.50 -44.52
C ALA A 276 9.10 2.25 -44.47
N ARG A 277 8.63 1.23 -43.73
CA ARG A 277 9.34 -0.04 -43.50
C ARG A 277 8.40 -1.21 -43.77
N PRO A 278 8.95 -2.39 -44.13
CA PRO A 278 8.17 -3.62 -44.13
C PRO A 278 7.47 -3.81 -42.78
N LEU A 279 6.23 -4.32 -42.80
CA LEU A 279 5.43 -4.63 -41.62
C LEU A 279 5.20 -6.15 -41.54
N ILE A 280 5.45 -6.72 -40.39
CA ILE A 280 5.19 -8.14 -40.11
C ILE A 280 4.57 -8.29 -38.71
N SER A 281 3.62 -9.21 -38.52
CA SER A 281 3.17 -9.54 -37.16
C SER A 281 4.18 -10.45 -36.47
N GLY A 282 4.30 -10.28 -35.13
CA GLY A 282 5.08 -11.21 -34.31
C GLY A 282 4.57 -12.65 -34.41
N GLU A 283 3.25 -12.84 -34.53
CA GLU A 283 2.64 -14.16 -34.75
C GLU A 283 3.14 -14.80 -36.05
N GLN A 284 3.10 -14.09 -37.17
CA GLN A 284 3.64 -14.56 -38.47
C GLN A 284 5.15 -14.84 -38.36
N ALA A 285 5.86 -14.06 -37.59
CA ALA A 285 7.28 -14.24 -37.33
C ALA A 285 7.61 -15.29 -36.25
N GLY A 286 6.62 -15.99 -35.71
CA GLY A 286 6.80 -17.09 -34.75
C GLY A 286 7.02 -16.65 -33.31
N ASN A 287 6.79 -15.36 -33.00
CA ASN A 287 6.95 -14.80 -31.64
C ASN A 287 5.94 -13.65 -31.41
N ALA A 288 4.65 -13.98 -31.20
CA ALA A 288 3.56 -13.01 -31.08
C ALA A 288 3.80 -11.98 -29.95
N LEU A 289 4.33 -12.46 -28.82
CA LEU A 289 4.64 -11.63 -27.66
C LEU A 289 5.94 -10.85 -27.80
N CYS A 290 6.73 -11.09 -28.84
CA CYS A 290 8.09 -10.58 -28.96
C CYS A 290 8.93 -10.82 -27.70
N ASP A 291 8.83 -12.06 -27.17
CA ASP A 291 9.55 -12.50 -25.99
C ASP A 291 11.05 -12.60 -26.30
N PRO A 292 11.95 -11.95 -25.53
CA PRO A 292 13.39 -12.01 -25.75
C PRO A 292 13.99 -13.43 -25.52
N ALA A 293 13.28 -14.30 -24.81
CA ALA A 293 13.69 -15.72 -24.69
C ALA A 293 13.46 -16.53 -25.95
N LEU A 294 12.71 -16.01 -26.94
CA LEU A 294 12.37 -16.67 -28.19
C LEU A 294 13.03 -15.95 -29.38
N THR A 295 13.44 -16.75 -30.37
CA THR A 295 13.94 -16.21 -31.64
C THR A 295 12.79 -16.13 -32.66
N PHE A 296 12.71 -15.01 -33.40
CA PHE A 296 11.82 -14.92 -34.53
C PHE A 296 12.21 -15.94 -35.60
N THR A 297 11.25 -16.63 -36.18
CA THR A 297 11.48 -17.65 -37.22
C THR A 297 11.61 -17.07 -38.62
N GLU A 298 11.05 -15.88 -38.84
CA GLU A 298 11.15 -15.12 -40.08
C GLU A 298 12.18 -13.98 -39.92
N ASP A 299 12.73 -13.52 -41.07
CA ASP A 299 13.66 -12.41 -41.11
C ASP A 299 12.91 -11.08 -40.86
N ILE A 300 13.10 -10.49 -39.64
CA ILE A 300 12.56 -9.21 -39.25
C ILE A 300 13.51 -8.04 -39.50
N THR A 301 14.65 -8.29 -40.13
CA THR A 301 15.68 -7.26 -40.40
C THR A 301 15.07 -6.06 -41.11
N ARG A 302 15.18 -4.85 -40.49
CA ARG A 302 14.63 -3.59 -40.97
C ARG A 302 13.09 -3.50 -41.02
N ALA A 303 12.37 -4.52 -40.54
CA ALA A 303 10.92 -4.49 -40.45
C ALA A 303 10.42 -3.75 -39.20
N ILE A 304 9.19 -3.27 -39.24
CA ILE A 304 8.39 -2.92 -38.05
C ILE A 304 7.65 -4.21 -37.65
N VAL A 305 7.76 -4.59 -36.39
CA VAL A 305 7.12 -5.81 -35.87
C VAL A 305 5.91 -5.45 -35.02
N VAL A 306 4.77 -6.09 -35.25
CA VAL A 306 3.58 -5.96 -34.40
C VAL A 306 3.68 -6.97 -33.28
N CYS A 307 3.74 -6.50 -32.04
CA CYS A 307 3.86 -7.29 -30.82
C CYS A 307 2.60 -7.15 -29.97
N GLU A 308 2.12 -8.23 -29.40
CA GLU A 308 1.02 -8.22 -28.43
C GLU A 308 1.52 -7.85 -27.03
N ARG A 309 0.71 -7.11 -26.26
CA ARG A 309 0.97 -6.85 -24.83
C ARG A 309 0.78 -8.15 -24.02
N GLY A 310 1.41 -8.22 -22.83
CA GLY A 310 1.34 -9.36 -21.90
C GLY A 310 2.54 -10.31 -22.00
N GLY A 311 2.65 -11.23 -21.06
CA GLY A 311 3.69 -12.25 -20.94
C GLY A 311 5.03 -11.72 -20.43
N VAL A 312 5.63 -10.75 -21.10
CA VAL A 312 6.90 -10.10 -20.72
C VAL A 312 6.76 -8.59 -20.70
N SER A 313 7.72 -7.90 -20.07
CA SER A 313 7.68 -6.44 -19.97
C SER A 313 7.65 -5.78 -21.36
N ARG A 314 6.94 -4.66 -21.48
CA ARG A 314 6.80 -3.92 -22.74
C ARG A 314 8.15 -3.53 -23.35
N VAL A 315 9.11 -3.11 -22.52
CA VAL A 315 10.46 -2.71 -22.95
C VAL A 315 11.27 -3.92 -23.45
N ALA A 316 11.13 -5.10 -22.80
CA ALA A 316 11.79 -6.33 -23.22
C ALA A 316 11.34 -6.79 -24.62
N LYS A 317 10.07 -6.56 -25.01
CA LYS A 317 9.59 -6.79 -26.38
C LYS A 317 10.36 -5.96 -27.41
N GLY A 318 10.57 -4.67 -27.11
CA GLY A 318 11.39 -3.78 -27.93
C GLY A 318 12.87 -4.20 -27.99
N GLN A 319 13.39 -4.81 -26.93
CA GLN A 319 14.74 -5.41 -26.91
C GLN A 319 14.81 -6.58 -27.89
N ALA A 320 13.89 -7.53 -27.83
CA ALA A 320 13.83 -8.68 -28.74
C ALA A 320 13.80 -8.26 -30.21
N VAL A 321 13.00 -7.26 -30.55
CA VAL A 321 12.95 -6.66 -31.90
C VAL A 321 14.29 -6.02 -32.28
N ASN A 322 14.92 -5.29 -31.40
CA ASN A 322 16.21 -4.62 -31.63
C ASN A 322 17.35 -5.63 -31.86
N GLU A 323 17.46 -6.65 -31.02
CA GLU A 323 18.56 -7.64 -31.07
C GLU A 323 18.53 -8.46 -32.35
N GLN A 324 17.36 -8.65 -32.95
CA GLN A 324 17.19 -9.38 -34.21
C GLN A 324 17.06 -8.46 -35.44
N GLY A 325 17.43 -7.19 -35.30
CA GLY A 325 17.60 -6.25 -36.43
C GLY A 325 16.34 -5.54 -36.88
N GLY A 326 15.23 -5.63 -36.16
CA GLY A 326 14.00 -4.88 -36.44
C GLY A 326 14.25 -3.37 -36.37
N SER A 327 13.50 -2.59 -37.11
CA SER A 327 13.66 -1.12 -37.17
C SER A 327 12.60 -0.34 -36.38
N GLY A 328 11.54 -1.02 -35.92
CA GLY A 328 10.48 -0.44 -35.10
C GLY A 328 9.53 -1.49 -34.56
N MET A 329 8.69 -1.11 -33.61
CA MET A 329 7.68 -1.95 -33.02
C MET A 329 6.33 -1.24 -32.99
N ILE A 330 5.27 -1.97 -33.26
CA ILE A 330 3.90 -1.58 -32.91
C ILE A 330 3.49 -2.50 -31.76
N LEU A 331 3.27 -1.93 -30.58
CA LEU A 331 2.76 -2.66 -29.45
C LEU A 331 1.24 -2.51 -29.40
N VAL A 332 0.51 -3.61 -29.33
CA VAL A 332 -0.97 -3.59 -29.33
C VAL A 332 -1.47 -4.17 -28.03
N ASN A 333 -2.37 -3.45 -27.34
CA ASN A 333 -3.08 -3.95 -26.17
C ASN A 333 -3.93 -5.16 -26.55
N THR A 334 -4.10 -6.09 -25.60
CA THR A 334 -4.93 -7.29 -25.77
C THR A 334 -6.30 -7.14 -25.13
N LEU A 335 -6.43 -6.26 -24.14
CA LEU A 335 -7.69 -5.94 -23.46
C LEU A 335 -8.06 -4.47 -23.69
N SER A 336 -9.35 -4.17 -23.67
CA SER A 336 -9.88 -2.83 -23.96
C SER A 336 -9.67 -1.82 -22.83
N ASP A 337 -9.43 -2.29 -21.62
CA ASP A 337 -9.22 -1.52 -20.40
C ASP A 337 -7.73 -1.34 -20.03
N GLU A 338 -6.82 -1.90 -20.84
CA GLU A 338 -5.38 -1.66 -20.66
C GLU A 338 -5.00 -0.22 -21.03
N SER A 339 -4.18 0.41 -20.18
CA SER A 339 -3.61 1.74 -20.43
C SER A 339 -2.74 1.77 -21.69
N LEU A 340 -2.64 2.94 -22.31
CA LEU A 340 -1.60 3.22 -23.31
C LEU A 340 -0.42 3.89 -22.61
N ASP A 341 0.73 3.23 -22.62
CA ASP A 341 1.93 3.68 -21.90
C ASP A 341 3.05 4.07 -22.89
N THR A 342 3.78 5.14 -22.59
CA THR A 342 4.86 5.67 -23.44
C THR A 342 6.25 5.29 -22.92
N ASP A 343 6.54 3.99 -22.86
CA ASP A 343 7.84 3.51 -22.39
C ASP A 343 9.00 3.93 -23.33
N ASN A 344 10.19 4.07 -22.76
CA ASN A 344 11.40 4.11 -23.55
C ASN A 344 11.68 2.73 -24.15
N HIS A 345 11.73 2.65 -25.46
CA HIS A 345 12.04 1.42 -26.18
C HIS A 345 13.40 1.51 -26.90
N TYR A 346 14.00 0.38 -27.25
CA TYR A 346 15.26 0.28 -27.98
C TYR A 346 15.16 0.77 -29.43
N ARG A 347 13.95 0.80 -29.97
CA ARG A 347 13.61 1.24 -31.34
C ARG A 347 12.37 2.12 -31.30
N PRO A 348 12.14 2.93 -32.35
CA PRO A 348 10.87 3.63 -32.52
C PRO A 348 9.69 2.69 -32.30
N THR A 349 8.79 3.04 -31.38
CA THR A 349 7.66 2.21 -30.98
C THR A 349 6.41 3.06 -30.82
N VAL A 350 5.27 2.59 -31.33
CA VAL A 350 3.95 3.17 -31.07
C VAL A 350 3.09 2.13 -30.35
N HIS A 351 2.51 2.51 -29.24
CA HIS A 351 1.58 1.71 -28.45
C HIS A 351 0.15 2.02 -28.88
N LEU A 352 -0.60 1.00 -29.30
CA LEU A 352 -1.94 1.10 -29.83
C LEU A 352 -2.97 0.42 -28.92
N PRO A 353 -4.24 0.90 -28.90
CA PRO A 353 -5.32 0.23 -28.16
C PRO A 353 -5.67 -1.11 -28.81
N ALA A 354 -6.32 -1.99 -28.04
CA ALA A 354 -6.75 -3.31 -28.51
C ALA A 354 -7.67 -3.25 -29.75
N SER A 355 -8.44 -2.17 -29.90
CA SER A 355 -9.31 -1.95 -31.08
C SER A 355 -8.55 -1.84 -32.41
N ALA A 356 -7.24 -1.58 -32.38
CA ALA A 356 -6.41 -1.48 -33.59
C ALA A 356 -6.04 -2.85 -34.18
N ALA A 357 -6.05 -3.92 -33.38
CA ALA A 357 -5.60 -5.25 -33.76
C ALA A 357 -6.29 -5.75 -35.05
N ALA A 358 -7.61 -5.77 -35.05
CA ALA A 358 -8.37 -6.28 -36.22
C ALA A 358 -8.12 -5.50 -37.53
N THR A 359 -7.82 -4.20 -37.44
CA THR A 359 -7.48 -3.36 -38.62
C THR A 359 -6.10 -3.72 -39.15
N ILE A 360 -5.13 -3.93 -38.23
CA ILE A 360 -3.77 -4.33 -38.61
C ILE A 360 -3.79 -5.73 -39.27
N ASP A 361 -4.50 -6.68 -38.68
CA ASP A 361 -4.59 -8.06 -39.19
C ASP A 361 -5.23 -8.12 -40.59
N ALA A 362 -6.34 -7.40 -40.79
CA ALA A 362 -7.00 -7.29 -42.06
C ALA A 362 -6.07 -6.68 -43.14
N TYR A 363 -5.28 -5.66 -42.78
CA TYR A 363 -4.31 -5.07 -43.71
C TYR A 363 -3.16 -6.05 -44.00
N LEU A 364 -2.60 -6.73 -43.01
CA LEU A 364 -1.54 -7.73 -43.21
C LEU A 364 -2.00 -8.88 -44.12
N GLU A 365 -3.23 -9.36 -43.93
CA GLU A 365 -3.83 -10.39 -44.79
C GLU A 365 -3.97 -9.93 -46.26
N ALA A 366 -4.42 -8.69 -46.43
CA ALA A 366 -4.65 -8.11 -47.75
C ALA A 366 -3.35 -7.77 -48.50
N ALA A 367 -2.37 -7.18 -47.82
CA ALA A 367 -1.11 -6.72 -48.40
C ALA A 367 -0.04 -7.83 -48.51
N GLY A 368 -0.13 -8.84 -47.66
CA GLY A 368 0.83 -9.94 -47.59
C GLY A 368 2.29 -9.46 -47.47
N PRO A 369 3.25 -9.99 -48.27
CA PRO A 369 4.65 -9.62 -48.17
C PRO A 369 4.98 -8.17 -48.53
N GLU A 370 4.06 -7.46 -49.16
CA GLU A 370 4.21 -6.04 -49.52
C GLU A 370 3.73 -5.09 -48.43
N ALA A 371 3.32 -5.60 -47.26
CA ALA A 371 2.85 -4.81 -46.17
C ALA A 371 3.93 -3.85 -45.66
N THR A 372 3.57 -2.59 -45.47
CA THR A 372 4.47 -1.53 -44.94
C THR A 372 3.75 -0.68 -43.91
N ALA A 373 4.52 -0.05 -43.02
CA ALA A 373 4.02 0.97 -42.14
C ALA A 373 5.03 2.10 -41.92
N ILE A 374 4.53 3.24 -41.45
CA ILE A 374 5.30 4.39 -40.97
C ILE A 374 4.87 4.63 -39.53
N LEU A 375 5.84 4.73 -38.61
CA LEU A 375 5.61 5.21 -37.27
C LEU A 375 5.92 6.71 -37.22
N SER A 376 4.98 7.54 -36.75
CA SER A 376 5.34 8.92 -36.44
C SER A 376 6.15 8.97 -35.13
N GLY A 377 7.00 9.99 -34.98
CA GLY A 377 7.53 10.29 -33.65
C GLY A 377 6.40 10.78 -32.73
N GLY A 378 6.49 10.48 -31.46
CA GLY A 378 5.57 11.02 -30.47
C GLY A 378 5.70 12.54 -30.38
N VAL A 379 4.59 13.24 -30.25
CA VAL A 379 4.52 14.68 -30.03
C VAL A 379 3.70 14.97 -28.77
N PRO A 380 4.12 15.92 -27.91
CA PRO A 380 3.31 16.32 -26.77
C PRO A 380 1.91 16.78 -27.23
N ALA A 381 0.89 16.22 -26.62
CA ALA A 381 -0.52 16.53 -26.87
C ALA A 381 -1.28 16.66 -25.55
N ALA A 382 -2.46 17.30 -25.60
CA ALA A 382 -3.34 17.30 -24.45
C ALA A 382 -3.87 15.87 -24.23
N GLY A 383 -3.83 15.41 -22.98
CA GLY A 383 -4.40 14.16 -22.54
C GLY A 383 -5.61 14.38 -21.64
N ASP A 384 -6.36 13.34 -21.38
CA ASP A 384 -7.46 13.34 -20.42
C ASP A 384 -6.86 13.10 -19.02
N GLY A 385 -6.81 14.15 -18.21
CA GLY A 385 -6.33 14.06 -16.84
C GLY A 385 -7.40 13.57 -15.88
N GLY A 386 -6.97 12.91 -14.80
CA GLY A 386 -7.87 12.44 -13.76
C GLY A 386 -8.52 11.07 -14.02
N VAL A 387 -7.97 10.27 -14.94
CA VAL A 387 -8.37 8.88 -15.16
C VAL A 387 -7.45 7.98 -14.35
N VAL A 388 -8.01 7.17 -13.44
CA VAL A 388 -7.23 6.25 -12.62
C VAL A 388 -6.71 5.11 -13.47
N ALA A 389 -5.42 4.82 -13.36
CA ALA A 389 -4.81 3.74 -14.14
C ALA A 389 -5.36 2.36 -13.72
N ALA A 390 -5.59 1.47 -14.69
CA ALA A 390 -6.10 0.12 -14.42
C ALA A 390 -5.21 -0.65 -13.43
N PHE A 391 -3.88 -0.49 -13.52
CA PHE A 391 -2.94 -1.14 -12.60
C PHE A 391 -2.96 -0.59 -11.17
N SER A 392 -3.49 0.60 -10.93
CA SER A 392 -3.44 1.24 -9.61
C SER A 392 -4.16 0.39 -8.56
N GLY A 393 -3.54 0.17 -7.41
CA GLY A 393 -4.11 -0.59 -6.30
C GLY A 393 -5.46 -0.01 -5.82
N ARG A 394 -6.38 -0.91 -5.48
CA ARG A 394 -7.77 -0.62 -5.09
C ARG A 394 -8.05 -1.09 -3.66
N GLY A 395 -8.89 -0.31 -2.95
CA GLY A 395 -9.51 -0.80 -1.72
C GLY A 395 -10.55 -1.92 -1.96
N PRO A 396 -11.12 -2.47 -0.88
CA PRO A 396 -10.89 -2.12 0.52
C PRO A 396 -9.47 -2.45 0.99
N ASN A 397 -9.03 -1.83 2.07
CA ASN A 397 -7.72 -2.09 2.66
C ASN A 397 -7.67 -3.51 3.26
N PRO A 398 -6.73 -4.36 2.84
CA PRO A 398 -6.65 -5.73 3.34
C PRO A 398 -6.19 -5.84 4.81
N LEU A 399 -5.43 -4.89 5.35
CA LEU A 399 -5.05 -4.88 6.76
C LEU A 399 -6.27 -4.60 7.67
N SER A 400 -7.07 -3.60 7.30
CA SER A 400 -8.32 -3.27 7.98
C SER A 400 -9.25 -2.54 7.01
N PRO A 401 -10.41 -3.12 6.68
CA PRO A 401 -11.37 -2.48 5.80
C PRO A 401 -12.00 -1.20 6.41
N ASP A 402 -11.80 -0.94 7.69
CA ASP A 402 -12.19 0.28 8.40
C ASP A 402 -11.22 1.45 8.17
N ILE A 403 -10.13 1.23 7.43
CA ILE A 403 -9.21 2.27 6.98
C ILE A 403 -9.33 2.40 5.46
N LEU A 404 -9.81 3.54 4.99
CA LEU A 404 -9.95 3.79 3.56
C LEU A 404 -8.57 3.93 2.88
N LYS A 405 -8.33 3.10 1.88
CA LYS A 405 -7.15 3.13 0.99
C LYS A 405 -7.58 2.95 -0.48
N PRO A 406 -6.83 3.55 -1.47
CA PRO A 406 -5.74 4.50 -1.27
C PRO A 406 -6.23 5.76 -0.56
N ASP A 407 -5.32 6.61 -0.03
CA ASP A 407 -5.70 7.88 0.59
C ASP A 407 -6.12 8.92 -0.47
N LEU A 408 -5.42 8.94 -1.61
CA LEU A 408 -5.70 9.78 -2.77
C LEU A 408 -4.99 9.24 -4.03
N VAL A 409 -5.26 9.82 -5.19
CA VAL A 409 -4.51 9.56 -6.43
C VAL A 409 -3.71 10.79 -6.87
N ALA A 410 -2.62 10.56 -7.60
CA ALA A 410 -1.74 11.61 -8.11
C ALA A 410 -1.23 11.25 -9.53
N PRO A 411 -0.54 12.18 -10.24
CA PRO A 411 0.06 11.86 -11.53
C PRO A 411 0.98 10.65 -11.44
N GLY A 412 0.64 9.57 -12.16
CA GLY A 412 1.37 8.31 -12.12
C GLY A 412 1.45 7.59 -13.47
N VAL A 413 0.97 8.22 -14.55
CA VAL A 413 0.99 7.65 -15.90
C VAL A 413 1.84 8.54 -16.80
N ASP A 414 2.77 7.93 -17.56
CA ASP A 414 3.66 8.59 -18.52
C ASP A 414 4.49 9.73 -17.91
N ILE A 415 4.96 9.57 -16.71
CA ILE A 415 5.78 10.57 -16.00
C ILE A 415 7.18 10.57 -16.57
N LEU A 416 7.57 11.68 -17.18
CA LEU A 416 8.91 11.88 -17.73
C LEU A 416 9.83 12.50 -16.68
N ALA A 417 10.89 11.80 -16.31
CA ALA A 417 11.87 12.28 -15.34
C ALA A 417 13.28 11.72 -15.64
N ALA A 418 14.26 12.11 -14.82
CA ALA A 418 15.63 11.62 -14.90
C ALA A 418 15.69 10.09 -14.72
N THR A 419 16.69 9.47 -15.33
CA THR A 419 16.99 8.04 -15.12
C THR A 419 18.50 7.82 -15.17
N SER A 420 18.95 6.63 -14.77
CA SER A 420 20.34 6.22 -14.94
C SER A 420 20.65 5.94 -16.41
N PRO A 421 21.79 6.41 -16.96
CA PRO A 421 22.24 5.99 -18.28
C PRO A 421 22.79 4.56 -18.32
N ASP A 422 23.16 3.99 -17.17
CA ASP A 422 23.67 2.62 -17.05
C ASP A 422 22.58 1.66 -16.55
N GLN A 423 21.43 1.66 -17.24
CA GLN A 423 20.30 0.82 -16.89
C GLN A 423 20.57 -0.64 -17.26
N LEU A 424 20.54 -1.52 -16.26
CA LEU A 424 20.62 -2.98 -16.46
C LEU A 424 19.26 -3.57 -16.89
N LEU A 425 18.18 -2.95 -16.46
CA LEU A 425 16.78 -3.40 -16.69
C LEU A 425 16.00 -2.44 -17.62
N GLY A 426 16.67 -1.62 -18.38
CA GLY A 426 16.08 -0.61 -19.25
C GLY A 426 16.90 -0.34 -20.52
N VAL A 427 16.59 0.76 -21.20
CA VAL A 427 17.30 1.19 -22.40
C VAL A 427 18.55 1.99 -22.00
N PRO A 428 19.76 1.47 -22.24
CA PRO A 428 21.00 2.16 -21.85
C PRO A 428 21.20 3.47 -22.59
N GLU A 429 22.11 4.31 -22.09
CA GLU A 429 22.50 5.63 -22.65
C GLU A 429 21.38 6.68 -22.65
N GLN A 430 20.19 6.39 -22.08
CA GLN A 430 19.13 7.37 -21.90
C GLN A 430 19.26 8.01 -20.51
N THR A 431 19.12 9.34 -20.46
CA THR A 431 19.16 10.10 -19.19
C THR A 431 17.77 10.52 -18.73
N PHE A 432 16.77 10.44 -19.59
CA PHE A 432 15.36 10.67 -19.26
C PHE A 432 14.53 9.49 -19.70
N ARG A 433 13.50 9.17 -18.91
CA ARG A 433 12.60 8.05 -19.16
C ARG A 433 11.16 8.42 -18.77
N ALA A 434 10.19 7.98 -19.56
CA ALA A 434 8.80 7.98 -19.15
C ALA A 434 8.50 6.67 -18.40
N LEU A 435 7.87 6.78 -17.23
CA LEU A 435 7.43 5.64 -16.43
C LEU A 435 5.99 5.83 -15.98
N SER A 436 5.27 4.70 -15.88
CA SER A 436 3.94 4.61 -15.31
C SER A 436 3.96 3.70 -14.09
N GLY A 437 3.40 4.15 -12.99
CA GLY A 437 3.34 3.40 -11.73
C GLY A 437 2.85 4.25 -10.56
N THR A 438 2.33 3.61 -9.54
CA THR A 438 2.02 4.25 -8.25
C THR A 438 3.27 4.80 -7.55
N SER A 439 4.47 4.31 -7.90
CA SER A 439 5.77 4.85 -7.49
C SER A 439 5.94 6.32 -7.91
N MET A 440 5.55 6.66 -9.13
CA MET A 440 5.62 8.03 -9.66
C MET A 440 4.59 8.92 -8.99
N ALA A 441 3.40 8.38 -8.72
CA ALA A 441 2.34 9.08 -7.98
C ALA A 441 2.77 9.38 -6.53
N GLY A 442 3.39 8.41 -5.84
CA GLY A 442 3.98 8.60 -4.51
C GLY A 442 5.02 9.71 -4.49
N ALA A 443 5.90 9.75 -5.50
CA ALA A 443 6.93 10.79 -5.62
C ALA A 443 6.33 12.21 -5.79
N HIS A 444 5.20 12.36 -6.48
CA HIS A 444 4.48 13.63 -6.54
C HIS A 444 3.98 14.06 -5.16
N VAL A 445 3.41 13.14 -4.38
CA VAL A 445 2.95 13.42 -3.02
C VAL A 445 4.13 13.74 -2.10
N ALA A 446 5.25 13.01 -2.18
CA ALA A 446 6.46 13.32 -1.43
C ALA A 446 6.99 14.74 -1.73
N GLY A 447 6.96 15.14 -3.00
CA GLY A 447 7.29 16.52 -3.40
C GLY A 447 6.34 17.55 -2.80
N VAL A 448 5.01 17.32 -2.82
CA VAL A 448 4.04 18.23 -2.20
C VAL A 448 4.20 18.26 -0.68
N PHE A 449 4.52 17.12 -0.04
CA PHE A 449 4.87 17.10 1.38
C PHE A 449 6.10 17.96 1.68
N ALA A 450 7.12 17.97 0.81
CA ALA A 450 8.25 18.87 0.98
C ALA A 450 7.86 20.36 0.88
N LEU A 451 6.89 20.70 0.02
CA LEU A 451 6.34 22.07 -0.03
C LEU A 451 5.54 22.42 1.24
N LEU A 452 4.77 21.47 1.77
CA LEU A 452 4.00 21.63 3.01
C LEU A 452 4.92 21.72 4.25
N ALA A 453 5.97 20.89 4.33
CA ALA A 453 6.95 20.96 5.41
C ALA A 453 7.67 22.33 5.44
N GLN A 454 7.97 22.91 4.27
CA GLN A 454 8.48 24.27 4.18
C GLN A 454 7.46 25.32 4.66
N ALA A 455 6.17 25.13 4.33
CA ALA A 455 5.11 26.09 4.67
C ALA A 455 4.64 25.98 6.11
N HIS A 456 4.63 24.77 6.66
CA HIS A 456 4.07 24.41 7.97
C HIS A 456 5.00 23.44 8.71
N PRO A 457 6.18 23.89 9.15
CA PRO A 457 7.17 23.01 9.80
C PRO A 457 6.70 22.42 11.14
N ASP A 458 5.62 22.96 11.70
CA ASP A 458 5.04 22.50 12.97
C ASP A 458 3.91 21.48 12.80
N TRP A 459 3.54 21.13 11.55
CA TRP A 459 2.48 20.15 11.32
C TRP A 459 3.01 18.71 11.52
N SER A 460 2.18 17.91 12.21
CA SER A 460 2.42 16.46 12.28
C SER A 460 2.23 15.79 10.92
N PRO A 461 2.77 14.58 10.71
CA PRO A 461 2.50 13.80 9.50
C PRO A 461 1.00 13.59 9.24
N ALA A 462 0.21 13.34 10.29
CA ALA A 462 -1.24 13.19 10.20
C ALA A 462 -1.93 14.48 9.76
N MET A 463 -1.52 15.64 10.27
CA MET A 463 -2.05 16.95 9.86
C MET A 463 -1.75 17.24 8.39
N ALA A 464 -0.52 16.97 7.93
CA ALA A 464 -0.13 17.16 6.54
C ALA A 464 -0.88 16.20 5.59
N LYS A 465 -1.01 14.92 5.97
CA LYS A 465 -1.85 13.96 5.26
C LYS A 465 -3.30 14.43 5.19
N SER A 466 -3.86 14.87 6.31
CA SER A 466 -5.22 15.41 6.39
C SER A 466 -5.43 16.58 5.44
N ALA A 467 -4.47 17.51 5.39
CA ALA A 467 -4.55 18.67 4.51
C ALA A 467 -4.62 18.28 3.02
N LEU A 468 -3.85 17.27 2.61
CA LEU A 468 -3.91 16.74 1.23
C LEU A 468 -5.24 16.05 0.96
N VAL A 469 -5.64 15.11 1.82
CA VAL A 469 -6.84 14.27 1.66
C VAL A 469 -8.11 15.10 1.60
N THR A 470 -8.23 16.12 2.45
CA THR A 470 -9.46 16.93 2.54
C THR A 470 -9.58 18.04 1.48
N SER A 471 -8.50 18.30 0.70
CA SER A 471 -8.45 19.34 -0.32
C SER A 471 -8.37 18.82 -1.77
N THR A 472 -8.55 17.53 -1.99
CA THR A 472 -8.47 16.87 -3.31
C THR A 472 -9.53 17.38 -4.30
N ARG A 473 -9.23 17.28 -5.62
CA ARG A 473 -10.24 17.38 -6.68
C ARG A 473 -10.98 16.05 -6.81
N ARG A 474 -12.28 16.14 -7.17
CA ARG A 474 -13.18 14.98 -7.26
C ARG A 474 -13.67 14.68 -8.68
N ASP A 475 -13.20 15.42 -9.66
CA ASP A 475 -13.37 15.15 -11.08
C ASP A 475 -12.39 14.05 -11.52
N VAL A 476 -12.61 12.85 -11.00
CA VAL A 476 -11.79 11.66 -11.21
C VAL A 476 -12.66 10.54 -11.78
N TYR A 477 -12.12 9.84 -12.74
CA TYR A 477 -12.80 8.77 -13.46
C TYR A 477 -12.08 7.45 -13.26
N ALA A 478 -12.83 6.35 -13.36
CA ALA A 478 -12.26 5.00 -13.42
C ALA A 478 -11.43 4.82 -14.71
N GLU A 479 -10.82 3.66 -14.88
CA GLU A 479 -9.95 3.31 -16.00
C GLU A 479 -10.62 3.42 -17.37
N ASP A 480 -11.96 3.41 -17.46
CA ASP A 480 -12.71 3.63 -18.69
C ASP A 480 -12.76 5.11 -19.14
N GLY A 481 -12.33 6.04 -18.29
CA GLY A 481 -12.35 7.49 -18.52
C GLY A 481 -13.74 8.13 -18.52
N GLU A 482 -14.80 7.39 -18.25
CA GLU A 482 -16.20 7.82 -18.31
C GLU A 482 -16.93 7.65 -16.97
N THR A 483 -16.70 6.55 -16.26
CA THR A 483 -17.35 6.24 -14.98
C THR A 483 -16.70 7.05 -13.86
N PRO A 484 -17.46 7.86 -13.08
CA PRO A 484 -16.92 8.55 -11.92
C PRO A 484 -16.28 7.55 -10.93
N ALA A 485 -15.05 7.82 -10.51
CA ALA A 485 -14.32 6.95 -9.61
C ALA A 485 -14.93 6.94 -8.21
N GLU A 486 -14.99 5.76 -7.60
CA GLU A 486 -15.42 5.56 -6.21
C GLU A 486 -14.25 5.69 -5.23
N ALA A 487 -14.53 5.77 -3.93
CA ALA A 487 -13.50 6.01 -2.93
C ALA A 487 -12.42 4.89 -2.86
N PHE A 488 -12.73 3.64 -3.16
CA PHE A 488 -11.72 2.58 -3.23
C PHE A 488 -10.84 2.65 -4.49
N THR A 489 -11.25 3.42 -5.47
CA THR A 489 -10.50 3.66 -6.71
C THR A 489 -9.61 4.90 -6.59
N MET A 490 -10.14 6.00 -6.03
CA MET A 490 -9.46 7.30 -6.02
C MET A 490 -9.09 7.82 -4.62
N GLY A 491 -9.42 7.09 -3.56
CA GLY A 491 -9.35 7.65 -2.21
C GLY A 491 -10.30 8.82 -2.03
N ALA A 492 -9.78 9.91 -1.50
CA ALA A 492 -10.52 11.17 -1.38
C ALA A 492 -10.65 11.92 -2.72
N GLY A 493 -9.81 11.62 -3.70
CA GLY A 493 -9.77 12.28 -5.01
C GLY A 493 -8.35 12.50 -5.53
N TYR A 494 -8.21 13.38 -6.50
CA TYR A 494 -6.93 13.70 -7.13
C TYR A 494 -6.14 14.73 -6.31
N LEU A 495 -4.85 14.52 -6.14
CA LEU A 495 -3.91 15.45 -5.50
C LEU A 495 -4.08 16.86 -6.06
N TRP A 496 -4.38 17.83 -5.20
CA TRP A 496 -4.55 19.20 -5.62
C TRP A 496 -4.06 20.20 -4.57
N PRO A 497 -2.81 20.65 -4.65
CA PRO A 497 -2.27 21.65 -3.75
C PRO A 497 -3.01 22.98 -3.82
N GLY A 498 -3.60 23.28 -4.99
CA GLY A 498 -4.40 24.48 -5.26
C GLY A 498 -3.61 25.57 -6.01
N PRO A 499 -4.32 26.39 -6.83
CA PRO A 499 -3.73 27.42 -7.67
C PRO A 499 -3.21 28.64 -6.88
N LYS A 500 -3.52 28.68 -5.57
CA LYS A 500 -3.11 29.76 -4.67
C LYS A 500 -2.86 29.19 -3.28
N VAL A 501 -1.66 29.32 -2.82
CA VAL A 501 -1.24 28.84 -1.48
C VAL A 501 -2.16 29.37 -0.36
N TYR A 502 -2.55 30.63 -0.42
CA TYR A 502 -3.42 31.24 0.59
C TYR A 502 -4.92 31.09 0.31
N GLN A 503 -5.29 30.31 -0.73
CA GLN A 503 -6.70 30.04 -1.01
C GLN A 503 -7.25 29.15 0.12
N ARG A 504 -8.40 29.56 0.68
CA ARG A 504 -9.12 28.74 1.64
C ARG A 504 -9.57 27.45 0.99
N GLY A 505 -9.34 26.32 1.65
CA GLY A 505 -9.63 24.99 1.13
C GLY A 505 -8.54 24.42 0.21
N SER A 506 -7.38 25.08 0.04
CA SER A 506 -6.19 24.48 -0.56
C SER A 506 -5.46 23.61 0.46
N ALA A 507 -4.58 22.72 0.00
CA ALA A 507 -3.75 21.91 0.90
C ALA A 507 -2.87 22.77 1.83
N PHE A 508 -2.47 23.96 1.41
CA PHE A 508 -1.71 24.90 2.24
C PHE A 508 -2.57 25.69 3.23
N ASN A 509 -3.87 25.67 3.09
CA ASN A 509 -4.82 26.39 3.95
C ASN A 509 -6.16 25.64 4.01
N PRO A 510 -6.17 24.42 4.55
CA PRO A 510 -7.36 23.55 4.56
C PRO A 510 -8.47 24.02 5.49
N GLY A 511 -8.13 24.79 6.52
CA GLY A 511 -9.07 25.32 7.52
C GLY A 511 -9.21 24.41 8.74
N LEU A 512 -9.46 23.13 8.57
CA LEU A 512 -9.42 22.10 9.62
C LEU A 512 -8.50 20.98 9.20
N VAL A 513 -7.87 20.34 10.18
CA VAL A 513 -7.07 19.13 9.99
C VAL A 513 -7.44 18.09 11.05
N TYR A 514 -7.33 16.82 10.67
CA TYR A 514 -7.37 15.70 11.58
C TYR A 514 -5.93 15.39 12.00
N ASP A 515 -5.73 14.98 13.23
CA ASP A 515 -4.42 14.66 13.78
C ASP A 515 -4.48 13.34 14.54
N ALA A 516 -3.43 12.54 14.44
CA ALA A 516 -3.27 11.26 15.13
C ALA A 516 -1.79 11.05 15.48
N GLY A 517 -1.53 10.51 16.65
CA GLY A 517 -0.18 10.27 17.14
C GLY A 517 0.10 8.79 17.39
N ILE A 518 1.28 8.52 17.95
CA ILE A 518 1.76 7.16 18.22
C ILE A 518 0.79 6.34 19.07
N LEU A 519 0.12 6.97 20.05
CA LEU A 519 -0.82 6.24 20.93
C LEU A 519 -2.12 5.87 20.21
N ASP A 520 -2.62 6.74 19.31
CA ASP A 520 -3.78 6.43 18.48
C ASP A 520 -3.47 5.25 17.54
N TYR A 521 -2.28 5.27 16.91
CA TYR A 521 -1.83 4.21 16.02
C TYR A 521 -1.54 2.89 16.75
N THR A 522 -1.02 2.96 18.00
CA THR A 522 -0.83 1.77 18.83
C THR A 522 -2.17 1.15 19.24
N ALA A 523 -3.17 1.99 19.60
CA ALA A 523 -4.52 1.52 19.90
C ALA A 523 -5.18 0.87 18.65
N PHE A 524 -5.01 1.48 17.46
CA PHE A 524 -5.41 0.87 16.18
C PHE A 524 -4.75 -0.50 15.98
N ALA A 525 -3.42 -0.60 16.15
CA ALA A 525 -2.69 -1.85 16.01
C ALA A 525 -3.21 -2.94 16.96
N CYS A 526 -3.57 -2.56 18.20
CA CYS A 526 -4.24 -3.47 19.13
C CYS A 526 -5.58 -3.99 18.56
N GLY A 527 -6.36 -3.09 17.93
CA GLY A 527 -7.68 -3.43 17.39
C GLY A 527 -7.64 -4.33 16.16
N VAL A 528 -6.57 -4.30 15.38
CA VAL A 528 -6.37 -5.17 14.21
C VAL A 528 -5.55 -6.43 14.52
N GLY A 529 -5.45 -6.82 15.79
CA GLY A 529 -4.79 -8.06 16.20
C GLY A 529 -3.26 -7.99 16.31
N LEU A 530 -2.64 -6.82 16.14
CA LEU A 530 -1.18 -6.61 16.24
C LEU A 530 -0.71 -6.31 17.67
N GLY A 531 -1.54 -6.59 18.68
CA GLY A 531 -1.23 -6.35 20.09
C GLY A 531 0.02 -7.07 20.61
N SER A 532 0.40 -8.17 19.99
CA SER A 532 1.61 -8.95 20.31
C SER A 532 2.92 -8.21 20.01
N LEU A 533 2.89 -7.20 19.17
CA LEU A 533 4.06 -6.34 18.88
C LEU A 533 4.45 -5.47 20.09
N TRP A 534 3.58 -5.35 21.09
CA TRP A 534 3.78 -4.48 22.23
C TRP A 534 4.01 -5.27 23.52
N VAL A 535 4.57 -4.61 24.52
CA VAL A 535 4.71 -5.16 25.86
C VAL A 535 3.33 -5.53 26.41
N SER A 536 3.23 -6.69 27.06
CA SER A 536 1.98 -7.16 27.67
C SER A 536 1.33 -6.07 28.53
N GLY A 537 0.00 -5.90 28.35
CA GLY A 537 -0.79 -4.87 29.03
C GLY A 537 -0.85 -3.49 28.35
N THR A 538 -0.10 -3.28 27.23
CA THR A 538 -0.13 -2.00 26.50
C THR A 538 -1.54 -1.71 25.97
N CYS A 539 -2.20 -2.67 25.34
CA CYS A 539 -3.54 -2.49 24.78
C CYS A 539 -4.60 -2.17 25.83
N ALA A 540 -4.57 -2.92 26.95
CA ALA A 540 -5.45 -2.63 28.09
C ALA A 540 -5.18 -1.25 28.70
N GLY A 541 -3.92 -0.89 28.86
CA GLY A 541 -3.53 0.42 29.38
C GLY A 541 -3.97 1.58 28.47
N LEU A 542 -3.98 1.41 27.14
CA LEU A 542 -4.51 2.41 26.21
C LEU A 542 -6.03 2.56 26.33
N THR A 543 -6.75 1.45 26.44
CA THR A 543 -8.20 1.46 26.68
C THR A 543 -8.55 2.15 28.00
N ASP A 544 -7.80 1.90 29.08
CA ASP A 544 -7.95 2.58 30.38
C ASP A 544 -7.70 4.10 30.30
N LEU A 545 -6.84 4.53 29.37
CA LEU A 545 -6.57 5.95 29.08
C LEU A 545 -7.63 6.58 28.17
N GLY A 546 -8.61 5.78 27.66
CA GLY A 546 -9.71 6.25 26.82
C GLY A 546 -9.41 6.23 25.33
N TYR A 547 -8.33 5.57 24.87
CA TYR A 547 -8.10 5.32 23.44
C TYR A 547 -9.00 4.18 22.95
N SER A 548 -9.65 4.40 21.81
CA SER A 548 -10.46 3.35 21.16
C SER A 548 -9.55 2.37 20.42
N THR A 549 -9.80 1.09 20.58
CA THR A 549 -9.18 0.03 19.76
C THR A 549 -10.04 -0.33 18.54
N ASP A 550 -11.23 0.25 18.38
CA ASP A 550 -12.03 0.10 17.17
C ASP A 550 -11.30 0.82 16.00
N PRO A 551 -10.87 0.11 14.95
CA PRO A 551 -10.15 0.70 13.82
C PRO A 551 -10.92 1.83 13.14
N SER A 552 -12.27 1.76 13.13
CA SER A 552 -13.13 2.78 12.54
C SER A 552 -13.10 4.11 13.29
N ASP A 553 -12.69 4.10 14.57
CA ASP A 553 -12.55 5.30 15.42
C ASP A 553 -11.20 6.03 15.24
N LEU A 554 -10.22 5.43 14.56
CA LEU A 554 -8.94 6.11 14.32
C LEU A 554 -9.16 7.47 13.67
N ASN A 555 -8.56 8.52 14.24
CA ASN A 555 -8.80 9.91 13.83
C ASN A 555 -8.17 10.24 12.46
N GLN A 556 -8.71 9.64 11.39
CA GLN A 556 -8.31 9.81 10.00
C GLN A 556 -9.23 10.82 9.27
N PRO A 557 -8.73 11.48 8.21
CA PRO A 557 -9.53 12.38 7.38
C PRO A 557 -10.56 11.66 6.50
N SER A 558 -10.58 10.34 6.48
CA SER A 558 -11.57 9.48 5.85
C SER A 558 -12.38 8.71 6.91
N ILE A 559 -13.55 8.25 6.54
CA ILE A 559 -14.43 7.44 7.39
C ILE A 559 -14.74 6.16 6.63
N ALA A 560 -14.26 5.03 7.13
CA ALA A 560 -14.65 3.73 6.62
C ALA A 560 -15.23 2.91 7.79
N VAL A 561 -16.32 2.17 7.52
CA VAL A 561 -16.95 1.26 8.48
C VAL A 561 -17.42 0.03 7.72
N ALA A 562 -16.72 -1.07 7.95
CA ALA A 562 -16.91 -2.31 7.20
C ALA A 562 -18.13 -3.11 7.65
N ASP A 563 -18.52 -3.03 8.92
CA ASP A 563 -19.44 -3.97 9.52
C ASP A 563 -20.62 -3.28 10.23
N VAL A 564 -21.38 -2.50 9.44
CA VAL A 564 -22.60 -1.85 9.92
C VAL A 564 -23.75 -2.86 9.93
N ALA A 565 -23.96 -3.54 11.06
CA ALA A 565 -25.13 -4.42 11.21
C ALA A 565 -26.43 -3.61 11.23
N ARG A 566 -26.51 -2.57 12.05
CA ARG A 566 -27.63 -1.62 12.05
C ARG A 566 -27.17 -0.20 12.24
N THR A 567 -26.42 0.09 13.28
CA THR A 567 -25.94 1.43 13.61
C THR A 567 -24.54 1.33 14.19
N GLN A 568 -23.61 2.13 13.64
CA GLN A 568 -22.26 2.33 14.16
C GLN A 568 -22.05 3.82 14.39
N THR A 569 -21.38 4.19 15.46
CA THR A 569 -21.01 5.58 15.73
C THR A 569 -19.50 5.67 15.84
N VAL A 570 -18.89 6.53 15.03
CA VAL A 570 -17.46 6.83 15.08
C VAL A 570 -17.23 8.25 15.58
N THR A 571 -16.13 8.44 16.30
CA THR A 571 -15.72 9.75 16.81
C THR A 571 -14.59 10.31 15.96
N ARG A 572 -14.61 11.62 15.70
CA ARG A 572 -13.53 12.34 15.02
C ARG A 572 -13.24 13.64 15.75
N THR A 573 -11.99 14.04 15.73
CA THR A 573 -11.52 15.32 16.27
C THR A 573 -10.83 16.12 15.18
N VAL A 574 -11.20 17.39 15.04
CA VAL A 574 -10.57 18.32 14.11
C VAL A 574 -9.95 19.48 14.85
N THR A 575 -8.82 19.94 14.33
CA THR A 575 -8.10 21.12 14.83
C THR A 575 -8.18 22.24 13.79
N SER A 576 -8.51 23.45 14.24
CA SER A 576 -8.59 24.63 13.36
C SER A 576 -7.19 25.16 13.05
N VAL A 577 -6.81 25.18 11.78
CA VAL A 577 -5.62 25.85 11.25
C VAL A 577 -5.98 27.12 10.47
N ALA A 578 -7.21 27.60 10.61
CA ALA A 578 -7.68 28.83 10.00
C ALA A 578 -7.02 30.08 10.64
N ASP A 579 -7.00 31.19 9.90
CA ASP A 579 -6.38 32.46 10.31
C ASP A 579 -7.10 33.18 11.47
N LYS A 580 -8.36 32.82 11.73
CA LYS A 580 -9.22 33.39 12.77
C LYS A 580 -10.35 32.44 13.13
N THR A 581 -11.05 32.72 14.24
CA THR A 581 -12.24 31.98 14.64
C THR A 581 -13.23 31.85 13.48
N ARG A 582 -13.63 30.60 13.19
CA ARG A 582 -14.60 30.24 12.16
C ARG A 582 -15.70 29.37 12.74
N VAL A 583 -16.89 29.49 12.12
CA VAL A 583 -18.00 28.59 12.40
C VAL A 583 -18.19 27.70 11.18
N PHE A 584 -17.85 26.44 11.33
CA PHE A 584 -18.05 25.42 10.31
C PHE A 584 -19.41 24.76 10.49
N THR A 585 -20.09 24.48 9.40
CA THR A 585 -21.35 23.73 9.36
C THR A 585 -21.15 22.47 8.55
N VAL A 586 -21.70 21.35 9.00
CA VAL A 586 -21.57 20.07 8.31
C VAL A 586 -22.61 19.91 7.22
N GLU A 587 -22.17 19.35 6.09
CA GLU A 587 -23.00 18.86 5.00
C GLU A 587 -22.66 17.40 4.76
N VAL A 588 -23.67 16.53 4.57
CA VAL A 588 -23.48 15.09 4.35
C VAL A 588 -24.11 14.68 3.03
N ARG A 589 -23.30 14.10 2.14
CA ARG A 589 -23.79 13.31 1.01
C ARG A 589 -23.96 11.88 1.47
N GLN A 590 -25.19 11.48 1.71
CA GLN A 590 -25.55 10.16 2.25
C GLN A 590 -25.07 9.02 1.34
N PRO A 591 -24.40 7.97 1.89
CA PRO A 591 -24.21 6.71 1.16
C PRO A 591 -25.58 6.09 0.85
N PRO A 592 -25.81 5.56 -0.37
CA PRO A 592 -27.12 4.99 -0.72
C PRO A 592 -27.55 3.86 0.23
N GLY A 593 -28.76 4.00 0.80
CA GLY A 593 -29.35 3.04 1.74
C GLY A 593 -28.85 3.15 3.19
N PHE A 594 -28.13 4.20 3.51
CA PHE A 594 -27.71 4.57 4.86
C PHE A 594 -28.15 6.01 5.20
N THR A 595 -28.40 6.26 6.46
CA THR A 595 -28.51 7.59 7.06
C THR A 595 -27.27 7.88 7.90
N VAL A 596 -26.62 9.01 7.66
CA VAL A 596 -25.45 9.48 8.40
C VAL A 596 -25.82 10.77 9.12
N GLU A 597 -25.74 10.75 10.45
CA GLU A 597 -26.00 11.89 11.32
C GLU A 597 -24.71 12.35 11.99
N VAL A 598 -24.50 13.67 12.06
CA VAL A 598 -23.31 14.28 12.68
C VAL A 598 -23.70 15.16 13.85
N SER A 599 -23.03 14.99 14.98
CA SER A 599 -23.29 15.78 16.18
C SER A 599 -21.97 16.26 16.84
N PRO A 600 -21.85 17.57 17.13
CA PRO A 600 -22.74 18.68 16.75
C PRO A 600 -22.71 18.98 15.24
N THR A 601 -23.72 19.63 14.71
CA THR A 601 -23.80 20.04 13.29
C THR A 601 -23.03 21.32 12.98
N THR A 602 -22.48 21.99 14.00
CA THR A 602 -21.69 23.22 13.88
C THR A 602 -20.52 23.21 14.84
N LEU A 603 -19.34 23.63 14.36
CA LEU A 603 -18.14 23.80 15.16
C LEU A 603 -17.67 25.26 15.09
N ALA A 604 -17.56 25.92 16.24
CA ALA A 604 -17.05 27.28 16.33
C ALA A 604 -15.64 27.22 16.94
N LEU A 605 -14.60 27.37 16.12
CA LEU A 605 -13.22 27.12 16.51
C LEU A 605 -12.32 28.33 16.27
N ALA A 606 -11.56 28.72 17.29
CA ALA A 606 -10.44 29.64 17.16
C ALA A 606 -9.22 28.94 16.53
N PRO A 607 -8.22 29.71 16.01
CA PRO A 607 -6.96 29.12 15.55
C PRO A 607 -6.31 28.24 16.63
N GLY A 608 -5.92 27.01 16.27
CA GLY A 608 -5.33 26.00 17.15
C GLY A 608 -6.32 25.31 18.10
N GLU A 609 -7.60 25.66 18.08
CA GLU A 609 -8.63 24.99 18.90
C GLU A 609 -9.11 23.72 18.23
N SER A 610 -9.31 22.65 19.02
CA SER A 610 -9.80 21.36 18.59
C SER A 610 -11.21 21.10 19.11
N ALA A 611 -12.01 20.36 18.34
CA ALA A 611 -13.30 19.85 18.80
C ALA A 611 -13.57 18.46 18.23
N SER A 612 -14.19 17.63 19.05
CA SER A 612 -14.67 16.33 18.65
C SER A 612 -16.13 16.38 18.18
N PHE A 613 -16.47 15.48 17.28
CA PHE A 613 -17.83 15.25 16.82
C PHE A 613 -18.05 13.77 16.57
N THR A 614 -19.29 13.34 16.64
CA THR A 614 -19.69 11.96 16.34
C THR A 614 -20.35 11.87 14.98
N VAL A 615 -20.12 10.76 14.30
CA VAL A 615 -20.76 10.39 13.03
C VAL A 615 -21.49 9.08 13.27
N THR A 616 -22.81 9.14 13.35
CA THR A 616 -23.67 7.96 13.53
C THR A 616 -24.17 7.49 12.16
N ILE A 617 -23.83 6.28 11.81
CA ILE A 617 -24.15 5.64 10.54
C ILE A 617 -25.20 4.57 10.79
N THR A 618 -26.39 4.74 10.19
CA THR A 618 -27.51 3.81 10.35
C THR A 618 -27.86 3.20 8.99
N ARG A 619 -27.89 1.88 8.93
CA ARG A 619 -28.40 1.16 7.77
C ARG A 619 -29.92 1.30 7.69
N ASP A 620 -30.44 1.76 6.54
CA ASP A 620 -31.88 1.83 6.25
C ASP A 620 -32.32 0.64 5.38
N GLN A 621 -31.86 0.64 4.11
CA GLN A 621 -32.24 -0.34 3.08
C GLN A 621 -31.03 -0.79 2.23
N ALA A 622 -29.79 -0.56 2.69
CA ALA A 622 -28.61 -1.00 1.95
C ALA A 622 -28.59 -2.54 1.85
N ASP A 623 -28.21 -3.03 0.67
CA ASP A 623 -27.96 -4.45 0.46
C ASP A 623 -26.78 -4.89 1.32
N LEU A 624 -26.87 -6.11 1.84
CA LEU A 624 -25.79 -6.72 2.63
C LEU A 624 -24.54 -6.94 1.77
N ALA A 625 -23.38 -6.89 2.40
CA ALA A 625 -22.04 -7.12 1.82
C ALA A 625 -21.64 -6.14 0.72
N ALA A 626 -22.47 -5.15 0.37
CA ALA A 626 -22.16 -4.17 -0.66
C ALA A 626 -21.68 -2.86 -0.06
N TRP A 627 -20.50 -2.40 -0.50
CA TRP A 627 -19.97 -1.10 -0.13
C TRP A 627 -20.80 0.04 -0.74
N ARG A 628 -20.99 1.11 0.03
CA ARG A 628 -21.68 2.33 -0.38
C ARG A 628 -20.85 3.54 0.00
N PHE A 629 -20.84 4.54 -0.88
CA PHE A 629 -19.96 5.68 -0.74
C PHE A 629 -20.73 7.00 -0.58
N GLY A 630 -20.23 7.82 0.32
CA GLY A 630 -20.74 9.16 0.62
C GLY A 630 -19.63 10.14 0.92
N SER A 631 -19.99 11.26 1.55
CA SER A 631 -18.98 12.19 2.07
C SER A 631 -19.57 13.12 3.12
N LEU A 632 -18.71 13.57 4.03
CA LEU A 632 -18.96 14.59 5.04
C LEU A 632 -18.10 15.80 4.71
N THR A 633 -18.68 17.00 4.72
CA THR A 633 -17.97 18.26 4.45
C THR A 633 -18.22 19.27 5.55
N TRP A 634 -17.16 19.72 6.23
CA TRP A 634 -17.22 20.90 7.07
C TRP A 634 -16.98 22.15 6.22
N ALA A 635 -18.00 23.01 6.10
CA ALA A 635 -17.96 24.18 5.23
C ALA A 635 -18.10 25.50 6.00
N THR A 636 -17.33 26.50 5.62
CA THR A 636 -17.47 27.90 6.02
C THR A 636 -16.73 28.81 5.05
N ASP A 637 -17.31 29.95 4.65
CA ASP A 637 -16.69 31.10 3.97
C ASP A 637 -15.40 30.74 3.13
N GLY A 638 -15.57 29.87 2.17
CA GLY A 638 -14.52 29.42 1.24
C GLY A 638 -13.69 28.23 1.67
N TYR A 639 -13.87 27.69 2.86
CA TYR A 639 -13.32 26.41 3.27
C TYR A 639 -14.31 25.29 2.98
N GLN A 640 -13.79 24.17 2.49
CA GLN A 640 -14.51 22.92 2.31
C GLN A 640 -13.56 21.79 2.70
N VAL A 641 -13.74 21.25 3.89
CA VAL A 641 -12.94 20.16 4.44
C VAL A 641 -13.76 18.90 4.27
N THR A 642 -13.44 18.11 3.24
CA THR A 642 -14.27 16.99 2.84
C THR A 642 -13.63 15.66 3.13
N SER A 643 -14.34 14.83 3.90
CA SER A 643 -13.96 13.45 4.27
C SER A 643 -14.80 12.47 3.45
N PRO A 644 -14.21 11.56 2.70
CA PRO A 644 -14.94 10.46 2.06
C PRO A 644 -15.51 9.51 3.12
N ILE A 645 -16.67 8.91 2.82
CA ILE A 645 -17.32 7.89 3.64
C ILE A 645 -17.46 6.63 2.80
N ALA A 646 -16.99 5.48 3.32
CA ALA A 646 -17.18 4.15 2.77
C ALA A 646 -17.83 3.26 3.84
N VAL A 647 -18.99 2.67 3.55
CA VAL A 647 -19.74 1.87 4.52
C VAL A 647 -20.27 0.59 3.88
N ARG A 648 -20.26 -0.50 4.65
CA ARG A 648 -20.79 -1.79 4.22
C ARG A 648 -21.81 -2.31 5.24
N ALA A 649 -22.95 -2.77 4.76
CA ALA A 649 -23.97 -3.40 5.59
C ALA A 649 -23.66 -4.88 5.77
N VAL A 650 -23.77 -5.37 7.02
CA VAL A 650 -23.63 -6.80 7.35
C VAL A 650 -24.86 -7.34 8.06
N ALA A 651 -25.03 -8.65 8.01
CA ALA A 651 -26.11 -9.31 8.75
C ALA A 651 -25.79 -9.40 10.24
N PHE A 652 -24.51 -9.48 10.57
CA PHE A 652 -24.03 -9.67 11.94
C PHE A 652 -22.66 -8.95 12.09
N SER A 653 -22.42 -8.46 13.30
CA SER A 653 -21.10 -7.95 13.71
C SER A 653 -20.78 -8.40 15.13
N ALA A 654 -19.53 -8.76 15.38
CA ALA A 654 -19.00 -9.10 16.68
C ALA A 654 -17.51 -8.70 16.74
N ALA A 655 -16.94 -8.62 17.93
CA ALA A 655 -15.49 -8.46 18.07
C ALA A 655 -14.77 -9.68 17.47
N GLU A 656 -13.71 -9.46 16.72
CA GLU A 656 -12.90 -10.56 16.17
C GLU A 656 -12.18 -11.34 17.28
N VAL A 657 -11.71 -10.61 18.33
CA VAL A 657 -10.99 -11.20 19.45
C VAL A 657 -11.57 -10.71 20.78
N ALA A 658 -11.80 -11.64 21.70
CA ALA A 658 -12.03 -11.38 23.11
C ALA A 658 -10.84 -11.86 23.93
N ALA A 659 -10.14 -10.95 24.60
CA ALA A 659 -8.96 -11.27 25.39
C ALA A 659 -9.27 -11.36 26.88
N GLY A 660 -8.65 -12.32 27.56
CA GLY A 660 -8.78 -12.51 28.98
C GLY A 660 -7.47 -12.86 29.68
N ALA A 661 -7.48 -12.86 31.01
CA ALA A 661 -6.31 -13.18 31.82
C ALA A 661 -6.68 -14.00 33.06
N GLY A 662 -5.71 -14.79 33.54
CA GLY A 662 -5.82 -15.59 34.76
C GLY A 662 -6.43 -16.98 34.53
N VAL A 663 -6.23 -17.87 35.51
CA VAL A 663 -6.65 -19.28 35.48
C VAL A 663 -8.18 -19.48 35.55
N SER A 664 -8.91 -18.43 35.91
CA SER A 664 -10.37 -18.31 35.84
C SER A 664 -10.73 -16.84 35.65
N GLY A 665 -11.78 -16.57 34.88
CA GLY A 665 -12.20 -15.21 34.57
C GLY A 665 -13.41 -15.18 33.66
N GLY A 666 -13.66 -14.02 33.05
CA GLY A 666 -14.68 -13.82 32.03
C GLY A 666 -14.44 -12.61 31.20
N ALA A 667 -15.03 -12.57 30.03
CA ALA A 667 -15.00 -11.45 29.10
C ALA A 667 -16.40 -11.26 28.49
N GLY A 668 -16.82 -9.98 28.37
CA GLY A 668 -18.01 -9.59 27.61
C GLY A 668 -17.63 -8.87 26.35
N PHE A 669 -18.34 -9.11 25.25
CA PHE A 669 -18.13 -8.41 24.00
C PHE A 669 -19.44 -8.12 23.29
N PRO A 670 -19.57 -6.93 22.65
CA PRO A 670 -20.79 -6.53 21.97
C PRO A 670 -21.01 -7.35 20.70
N VAL A 671 -22.28 -7.63 20.40
CA VAL A 671 -22.72 -8.19 19.12
C VAL A 671 -23.83 -7.34 18.51
N GLY A 672 -23.86 -7.24 17.19
CA GLY A 672 -24.82 -6.44 16.45
C GLY A 672 -25.57 -7.27 15.42
N PHE A 673 -26.89 -7.04 15.28
CA PHE A 673 -27.75 -7.77 14.35
C PHE A 673 -28.36 -6.84 13.30
N GLY A 674 -28.11 -7.16 12.04
CA GLY A 674 -28.75 -6.56 10.86
C GLY A 674 -30.06 -7.28 10.46
N TYR A 675 -30.49 -8.30 11.19
CA TYR A 675 -31.69 -9.08 10.98
C TYR A 675 -32.44 -9.36 12.28
N THR A 676 -33.66 -9.88 12.18
CA THR A 676 -34.43 -10.40 13.34
C THR A 676 -34.74 -11.85 13.09
N GLY A 677 -34.42 -12.74 14.03
CA GLY A 677 -34.60 -14.18 13.87
C GLY A 677 -33.83 -15.02 14.87
N GLU A 678 -33.54 -16.25 14.52
CA GLU A 678 -32.78 -17.19 15.37
C GLU A 678 -31.32 -16.70 15.53
N TYR A 679 -30.78 -16.88 16.73
CA TYR A 679 -29.40 -16.67 17.08
C TYR A 679 -28.98 -17.58 18.21
N ARG A 680 -27.75 -18.09 18.13
CA ARG A 680 -27.05 -18.82 19.18
C ARG A 680 -25.58 -18.49 19.18
N ALA A 681 -24.97 -18.49 20.35
CA ALA A 681 -23.52 -18.37 20.56
C ALA A 681 -23.04 -19.71 21.15
N GLU A 682 -22.19 -20.41 20.43
CA GLU A 682 -21.70 -21.75 20.82
C GLU A 682 -20.18 -21.65 21.08
N PRO A 683 -19.72 -21.95 22.32
CA PRO A 683 -18.28 -21.93 22.63
C PRO A 683 -17.62 -23.24 22.20
N ALA A 684 -16.30 -23.17 21.87
CA ALA A 684 -15.44 -24.33 21.71
C ALA A 684 -14.01 -24.03 22.25
N GLY A 685 -13.38 -25.03 22.90
CA GLY A 685 -12.09 -24.86 23.61
C GLY A 685 -12.36 -24.29 25.01
N LEU A 686 -11.40 -23.93 25.80
CA LEU A 686 -10.04 -23.41 25.59
C LEU A 686 -8.99 -24.54 25.49
N VAL A 687 -8.13 -24.48 24.49
CA VAL A 687 -7.05 -25.44 24.34
C VAL A 687 -5.70 -24.78 24.61
N ALA A 688 -4.79 -25.53 25.24
CA ALA A 688 -3.38 -25.15 25.40
C ALA A 688 -2.61 -25.44 24.11
N PRO A 689 -1.47 -24.74 23.83
CA PRO A 689 -0.67 -25.03 22.65
C PRO A 689 0.08 -26.37 22.77
N GLU A 690 0.20 -27.07 21.66
CA GLU A 690 1.29 -28.04 21.47
C GLU A 690 2.53 -27.25 21.03
N ILE A 691 3.64 -27.42 21.73
CA ILE A 691 4.89 -26.69 21.49
C ILE A 691 5.94 -27.64 20.91
N THR A 692 6.49 -27.28 19.75
CA THR A 692 7.58 -28.01 19.11
C THR A 692 8.80 -27.10 19.00
N GLU A 693 9.92 -27.54 19.65
CA GLU A 693 11.22 -26.87 19.51
C GLU A 693 11.98 -27.50 18.34
N ALA A 694 12.44 -26.66 17.40
CA ALA A 694 13.16 -27.11 16.21
C ALA A 694 14.13 -26.05 15.71
N SER A 695 14.83 -26.36 14.62
CA SER A 695 15.75 -25.43 13.97
C SER A 695 15.64 -25.56 12.47
N VAL A 696 15.93 -24.48 11.74
CA VAL A 696 16.00 -24.44 10.30
C VAL A 696 17.30 -23.77 9.85
N GLU A 697 17.90 -24.24 8.76
CA GLU A 697 19.04 -23.57 8.13
C GLU A 697 18.56 -22.41 7.26
N ALA A 698 19.45 -21.43 6.99
CA ALA A 698 19.15 -20.37 6.03
C ALA A 698 18.92 -20.94 4.62
N ASP A 699 17.93 -20.43 3.91
CA ASP A 699 17.71 -20.76 2.50
C ASP A 699 18.58 -19.89 1.59
N PRO A 700 19.56 -20.49 0.87
CA PRO A 700 20.39 -19.72 -0.06
C PRO A 700 19.62 -19.13 -1.25
N SER A 701 18.41 -19.62 -1.54
CA SER A 701 17.58 -19.15 -2.66
C SER A 701 16.67 -17.99 -2.29
N HIS A 702 16.41 -17.78 -0.99
CA HIS A 702 15.44 -16.82 -0.48
C HIS A 702 14.06 -16.97 -1.14
N ASP A 703 13.65 -18.20 -1.46
CA ASP A 703 12.40 -18.52 -2.13
C ASP A 703 11.79 -19.79 -1.58
N VAL A 704 10.67 -19.68 -0.90
CA VAL A 704 10.01 -20.81 -0.23
C VAL A 704 9.65 -21.95 -1.19
N ASN A 705 9.31 -21.67 -2.44
CA ASN A 705 8.95 -22.71 -3.40
C ASN A 705 10.21 -23.52 -3.79
N THR A 706 11.34 -22.83 -3.94
CA THR A 706 12.64 -23.48 -4.18
C THR A 706 13.08 -24.27 -2.95
N ALA A 707 12.90 -23.72 -1.74
CA ALA A 707 13.19 -24.40 -0.48
C ALA A 707 12.33 -25.66 -0.31
N LEU A 708 11.04 -25.59 -0.54
CA LEU A 708 10.11 -26.72 -0.53
C LEU A 708 10.51 -27.82 -1.53
N GLY A 709 10.94 -27.42 -2.74
CA GLY A 709 11.40 -28.36 -3.76
C GLY A 709 12.77 -29.02 -3.47
N SER A 710 13.67 -28.30 -2.82
CA SER A 710 15.05 -28.76 -2.50
C SER A 710 15.17 -29.41 -1.12
N GLY A 711 14.29 -29.04 -0.17
CA GLY A 711 14.38 -29.37 1.25
C GLY A 711 15.50 -28.64 1.99
N ILE A 712 16.07 -27.57 1.42
CA ILE A 712 17.12 -26.75 2.04
C ILE A 712 16.49 -25.43 2.50
N GLY A 713 16.74 -25.04 3.75
CA GLY A 713 16.21 -23.81 4.31
C GLY A 713 14.72 -23.87 4.67
N VAL A 714 14.14 -25.05 4.78
CA VAL A 714 12.75 -25.25 5.21
C VAL A 714 12.65 -26.42 6.20
N SER A 715 11.85 -26.23 7.25
CA SER A 715 11.46 -27.27 8.20
C SER A 715 9.95 -27.50 8.10
N LEU A 716 9.52 -28.75 7.93
CA LEU A 716 8.13 -29.11 7.73
C LEU A 716 7.54 -29.78 8.98
N HIS A 717 6.37 -29.34 9.40
CA HIS A 717 5.54 -29.91 10.45
C HIS A 717 4.18 -30.27 9.89
N THR A 718 3.49 -31.19 10.53
CA THR A 718 2.14 -31.62 10.11
C THR A 718 1.14 -31.47 11.24
N ILE A 719 -0.07 -31.08 10.88
CA ILE A 719 -1.22 -30.98 11.78
C ILE A 719 -2.32 -31.90 11.22
N GLU A 720 -2.75 -32.88 12.02
CA GLU A 720 -3.90 -33.71 11.69
C GLU A 720 -5.17 -32.98 12.11
N VAL A 721 -5.96 -32.52 11.14
CA VAL A 721 -7.21 -31.79 11.34
C VAL A 721 -8.38 -32.72 11.15
N THR A 722 -9.35 -32.62 12.05
CA THR A 722 -10.62 -33.40 12.04
C THR A 722 -11.79 -32.52 11.55
N ASP A 723 -12.93 -33.11 11.18
CA ASP A 723 -14.11 -32.37 10.67
C ASP A 723 -14.77 -31.47 11.77
N ASP A 724 -14.51 -31.73 13.02
CA ASP A 724 -14.95 -30.99 14.20
C ASP A 724 -13.98 -29.84 14.59
N THR A 725 -12.88 -29.67 13.88
CA THR A 725 -11.96 -28.53 14.10
C THR A 725 -12.58 -27.22 13.66
N ARG A 726 -12.69 -26.26 14.59
CA ARG A 726 -13.29 -24.94 14.38
C ARG A 726 -12.28 -23.86 14.01
N LEU A 727 -11.07 -23.96 14.56
CA LEU A 727 -9.98 -23.00 14.34
C LEU A 727 -8.64 -23.69 14.59
N VAL A 728 -7.67 -23.37 13.77
CA VAL A 728 -6.26 -23.68 14.00
C VAL A 728 -5.47 -22.37 14.06
N ARG A 729 -4.65 -22.23 15.10
CA ARG A 729 -3.62 -21.20 15.20
C ARG A 729 -2.25 -21.85 15.21
N VAL A 730 -1.34 -21.29 14.44
CA VAL A 730 0.07 -21.63 14.46
C VAL A 730 0.87 -20.35 14.74
N ALA A 731 1.73 -20.39 15.74
CA ALA A 731 2.59 -19.26 16.08
C ALA A 731 4.05 -19.71 16.17
N LEU A 732 4.89 -19.00 15.44
CA LEU A 732 6.33 -19.13 15.40
C LEU A 732 6.96 -18.09 16.31
N THR A 733 7.94 -18.48 17.13
CA THR A 733 8.76 -17.56 17.93
C THR A 733 10.22 -17.99 17.86
N ALA A 734 11.12 -17.06 17.53
CA ALA A 734 12.56 -17.28 17.53
C ALA A 734 13.28 -16.15 18.27
N GLU A 735 14.43 -16.43 18.90
CA GLU A 735 15.22 -15.40 19.61
C GLU A 735 15.93 -14.45 18.64
N ALA A 736 16.25 -14.93 17.45
CA ALA A 736 16.88 -14.18 16.37
C ALA A 736 16.66 -14.93 15.05
N GLY A 737 16.62 -14.19 13.96
CA GLY A 737 16.48 -14.78 12.64
C GLY A 737 15.37 -14.09 11.85
N ASP A 738 15.30 -14.41 10.57
CA ASP A 738 14.27 -14.02 9.61
C ASP A 738 13.64 -15.33 9.14
N LEU A 739 12.69 -15.81 9.96
CA LEU A 739 12.01 -17.07 9.77
C LEU A 739 10.56 -16.83 9.39
N ASP A 740 10.17 -17.32 8.23
CA ASP A 740 8.80 -17.18 7.71
C ASP A 740 7.95 -18.43 8.04
N LEU A 741 6.66 -18.23 8.16
CA LEU A 741 5.68 -19.27 8.45
C LEU A 741 4.69 -19.43 7.31
N TYR A 742 4.50 -20.66 6.81
CA TYR A 742 3.54 -20.97 5.74
C TYR A 742 2.68 -22.18 6.11
N VAL A 743 1.41 -22.16 5.68
CA VAL A 743 0.47 -23.29 5.89
C VAL A 743 -0.10 -23.72 4.53
N PHE A 744 -0.09 -25.05 4.32
CA PHE A 744 -0.63 -25.71 3.14
C PHE A 744 -1.71 -26.72 3.53
N GLY A 745 -2.74 -26.85 2.72
CA GLY A 745 -3.84 -27.79 2.90
C GLY A 745 -3.48 -29.24 2.53
N PRO A 746 -4.44 -30.16 2.72
CA PRO A 746 -4.23 -31.58 2.41
C PRO A 746 -3.97 -31.87 0.92
N ASP A 747 -4.24 -30.96 0.04
CA ASP A 747 -4.01 -31.00 -1.40
C ASP A 747 -2.78 -30.23 -1.85
N ASP A 748 -1.87 -29.89 -0.90
CA ASP A 748 -0.71 -29.02 -1.06
C ASP A 748 -1.06 -27.58 -1.51
N GLY A 749 -2.35 -27.22 -1.45
CA GLY A 749 -2.82 -25.87 -1.75
C GLY A 749 -2.37 -24.88 -0.67
N PHE A 750 -1.83 -23.72 -1.08
CA PHE A 750 -1.45 -22.65 -0.15
C PHE A 750 -2.69 -22.08 0.54
N ILE A 751 -2.65 -22.00 1.87
CA ILE A 751 -3.73 -21.45 2.73
C ILE A 751 -3.36 -20.05 3.20
N ALA A 752 -2.24 -19.92 3.89
CA ALA A 752 -1.76 -18.68 4.43
C ALA A 752 -0.23 -18.71 4.62
N GLY A 753 0.39 -17.53 4.65
CA GLY A 753 1.81 -17.38 4.95
C GLY A 753 2.10 -16.01 5.51
N GLY A 754 3.00 -15.95 6.49
CA GLY A 754 3.63 -14.76 7.02
C GLY A 754 5.08 -14.77 6.57
N GLY A 755 5.52 -13.72 5.87
CA GLY A 755 6.89 -13.49 5.46
C GLY A 755 7.29 -12.10 5.92
N SER A 756 7.55 -11.94 7.22
CA SER A 756 7.98 -10.66 7.79
C SER A 756 9.41 -10.78 8.30
N ALA A 757 10.15 -9.68 8.35
CA ALA A 757 11.48 -9.66 8.96
C ALA A 757 11.45 -9.79 10.51
N LEU A 758 10.30 -10.16 11.06
CA LEU A 758 10.14 -10.41 12.50
C LEU A 758 10.45 -11.87 12.81
N SER A 759 11.02 -12.11 13.98
CA SER A 759 11.29 -13.45 14.48
C SER A 759 10.08 -14.13 15.15
N SER A 760 8.89 -13.56 14.97
CA SER A 760 7.64 -14.09 15.52
C SER A 760 6.51 -13.89 14.52
N GLU A 761 5.85 -14.97 14.14
CA GLU A 761 4.74 -14.96 13.18
C GLU A 761 3.56 -15.78 13.68
N GLN A 762 2.35 -15.43 13.28
CA GLN A 762 1.13 -16.13 13.66
C GLN A 762 0.20 -16.24 12.45
N ILE A 763 -0.38 -17.42 12.29
CA ILE A 763 -1.41 -17.69 11.29
C ILE A 763 -2.61 -18.32 11.98
N ASP A 764 -3.79 -17.73 11.79
CA ASP A 764 -5.08 -18.29 12.16
C ASP A 764 -5.81 -18.74 10.90
N PHE A 765 -6.33 -19.95 10.88
CA PHE A 765 -7.12 -20.41 9.74
C PHE A 765 -8.25 -21.35 10.18
N VAL A 766 -9.33 -21.33 9.41
CA VAL A 766 -10.43 -22.28 9.51
C VAL A 766 -10.19 -23.37 8.48
N PRO A 767 -10.05 -24.62 8.92
CA PRO A 767 -9.83 -25.72 7.99
C PRO A 767 -11.00 -25.88 7.00
N ALA A 768 -10.69 -26.18 5.74
CA ALA A 768 -11.72 -26.47 4.74
C ALA A 768 -12.30 -27.88 4.84
N GLY A 769 -11.70 -28.76 5.65
CA GLY A 769 -12.10 -30.12 5.94
C GLY A 769 -11.01 -30.91 6.65
N ALA A 770 -11.33 -32.13 7.05
CA ALA A 770 -10.36 -33.02 7.68
C ALA A 770 -9.21 -33.40 6.75
N GLY A 771 -8.02 -33.59 7.34
CA GLY A 771 -6.82 -34.03 6.59
C GLY A 771 -5.54 -33.57 7.26
N THR A 772 -4.44 -33.93 6.65
CA THR A 772 -3.10 -33.53 7.09
C THR A 772 -2.74 -32.16 6.48
N TYR A 773 -2.55 -31.14 7.30
CA TYR A 773 -2.09 -29.84 6.92
C TYR A 773 -0.59 -29.74 7.15
N THR A 774 0.13 -29.09 6.24
CA THR A 774 1.59 -28.89 6.33
C THR A 774 1.90 -27.48 6.77
N VAL A 775 2.70 -27.35 7.83
CA VAL A 775 3.28 -26.08 8.29
C VAL A 775 4.75 -26.06 7.91
N ALA A 776 5.14 -25.07 7.13
CA ALA A 776 6.53 -24.88 6.72
C ALA A 776 7.12 -23.67 7.44
N VAL A 777 8.21 -23.88 8.15
CA VAL A 777 9.05 -22.81 8.71
C VAL A 777 10.23 -22.65 7.77
N HIS A 778 10.34 -21.46 7.17
CA HIS A 778 11.32 -21.12 6.14
C HIS A 778 12.37 -20.17 6.70
N GLY A 779 13.64 -20.53 6.60
CA GLY A 779 14.76 -19.67 6.99
C GLY A 779 15.09 -18.71 5.86
N PHE A 780 14.32 -17.62 5.69
CA PHE A 780 14.42 -16.75 4.53
C PHE A 780 15.81 -16.16 4.33
N SER A 781 16.33 -15.40 5.28
CA SER A 781 17.68 -14.80 5.17
C SER A 781 18.68 -15.38 6.17
N THR A 782 18.19 -15.91 7.28
CA THR A 782 19.00 -16.53 8.33
C THR A 782 18.29 -17.77 8.83
N GLY A 783 19.05 -18.78 9.24
CA GLY A 783 18.54 -19.93 9.99
C GLY A 783 18.62 -19.69 11.49
N GLY A 784 17.92 -20.51 12.28
CA GLY A 784 17.96 -20.43 13.73
C GLY A 784 17.11 -21.49 14.42
N ASP A 785 17.22 -21.51 15.75
CA ASP A 785 16.34 -22.29 16.62
C ASP A 785 15.02 -21.53 16.80
N TYR A 786 13.92 -22.26 16.84
CA TYR A 786 12.58 -21.68 17.01
C TYR A 786 11.68 -22.58 17.84
N SER A 787 10.64 -21.96 18.38
CA SER A 787 9.49 -22.61 19.04
C SER A 787 8.25 -22.42 18.16
N LEU A 788 7.61 -23.52 17.78
CA LEU A 788 6.37 -23.56 17.02
C LEU A 788 5.25 -23.99 17.96
N SER A 789 4.32 -23.09 18.24
CA SER A 789 3.14 -23.33 19.06
C SER A 789 1.92 -23.56 18.16
N THR A 790 1.18 -24.64 18.37
CA THR A 790 -0.02 -24.99 17.60
C THR A 790 -1.20 -25.17 18.53
N TRP A 791 -2.30 -24.46 18.24
CA TRP A 791 -3.59 -24.65 18.90
C TRP A 791 -4.59 -25.21 17.89
N GLN A 792 -5.30 -26.23 18.25
CA GLN A 792 -6.38 -26.82 17.45
C GLN A 792 -7.65 -26.83 18.28
N VAL A 793 -8.54 -25.86 18.03
CA VAL A 793 -9.82 -25.77 18.71
C VAL A 793 -10.81 -26.69 18.02
N VAL A 794 -11.29 -27.68 18.74
CA VAL A 794 -12.32 -28.65 18.29
C VAL A 794 -13.65 -28.40 18.97
N GLU A 795 -14.74 -28.83 18.34
CA GLU A 795 -16.04 -28.81 18.96
C GLU A 795 -16.06 -29.74 20.18
N ASP A 796 -16.50 -29.24 21.32
CA ASP A 796 -16.67 -30.07 22.51
C ASP A 796 -17.77 -31.13 22.23
N GLU A 797 -17.46 -32.42 22.41
CA GLU A 797 -18.50 -33.44 22.31
C GLU A 797 -19.61 -33.11 23.35
N ALA A 798 -20.81 -32.81 22.82
CA ALA A 798 -21.97 -32.57 23.65
C ALA A 798 -22.16 -33.82 24.52
N THR A 799 -21.88 -33.72 25.81
CA THR A 799 -22.24 -34.77 26.77
C THR A 799 -23.77 -34.88 26.75
N ASP A 800 -24.26 -35.91 26.05
CA ASP A 800 -25.71 -36.24 26.09
C ASP A 800 -26.08 -36.57 27.54
N PRO A 801 -26.88 -35.72 28.23
CA PRO A 801 -27.23 -35.97 29.62
C PRO A 801 -28.08 -37.24 29.82
N SER A 802 -28.36 -37.99 28.75
CA SER A 802 -29.18 -39.23 28.79
C SER A 802 -28.38 -40.51 28.70
N ASP A 803 -27.04 -40.46 28.49
CA ASP A 803 -26.22 -41.68 28.44
C ASP A 803 -25.52 -41.95 29.77
N ASP A 804 -26.25 -42.61 30.65
CA ASP A 804 -25.82 -43.07 31.98
C ASP A 804 -25.15 -44.45 31.89
N SER A 805 -24.33 -44.71 30.84
CA SER A 805 -23.64 -46.01 30.70
C SER A 805 -22.12 -45.88 30.87
N ASP A 806 -21.65 -46.34 32.04
CA ASP A 806 -20.30 -46.80 32.37
C ASP A 806 -19.15 -45.78 32.28
N VAL A 807 -18.99 -44.95 33.30
CA VAL A 807 -17.73 -44.30 33.61
C VAL A 807 -16.74 -45.33 34.14
N ASP A 808 -15.77 -45.74 33.33
CA ASP A 808 -14.61 -46.50 33.80
C ASP A 808 -13.61 -45.55 34.50
N GLU A 809 -13.55 -45.58 35.82
CA GLU A 809 -12.74 -44.71 36.69
C GLU A 809 -11.19 -44.86 36.51
N THR A 810 -10.68 -45.35 35.39
CA THR A 810 -9.24 -45.67 35.26
C THR A 810 -8.46 -44.92 34.20
N ASP A 811 -9.04 -43.90 33.51
CA ASP A 811 -8.27 -43.09 32.60
C ASP A 811 -7.98 -41.70 33.19
N THR A 812 -6.89 -41.59 33.96
CA THR A 812 -6.48 -40.37 34.68
C THR A 812 -5.47 -39.55 33.90
N ASP A 813 -5.31 -39.72 32.59
CA ASP A 813 -4.29 -39.03 31.76
C ASP A 813 -4.86 -38.08 30.71
N ALA A 814 -6.16 -37.81 30.64
CA ALA A 814 -6.66 -36.67 29.91
C ALA A 814 -6.56 -35.44 30.84
N ALA A 815 -5.59 -34.57 30.58
CA ALA A 815 -5.57 -33.23 31.18
C ALA A 815 -6.92 -32.59 30.87
N GLU A 816 -7.75 -32.27 31.92
CA GLU A 816 -9.01 -31.58 31.75
C GLU A 816 -8.74 -30.28 30.96
N ALA A 817 -9.18 -30.22 29.70
CA ALA A 817 -9.19 -28.99 28.94
C ALA A 817 -9.95 -27.93 29.73
N GLY A 818 -9.46 -26.71 29.77
CA GLY A 818 -10.14 -25.60 30.44
C GLY A 818 -11.54 -25.41 29.86
N VAL A 819 -12.54 -25.22 30.72
CA VAL A 819 -13.92 -25.04 30.27
C VAL A 819 -14.16 -23.60 29.86
N LEU A 820 -14.57 -23.37 28.61
CA LEU A 820 -15.12 -22.11 28.10
C LEU A 820 -16.64 -22.19 28.07
N GLU A 821 -17.32 -21.30 28.75
CA GLU A 821 -18.80 -21.30 28.83
C GLU A 821 -19.34 -19.93 28.35
N VAL A 822 -20.40 -19.94 27.55
CA VAL A 822 -21.24 -18.76 27.30
C VAL A 822 -22.30 -18.69 28.41
N ILE A 823 -22.15 -17.72 29.32
CA ILE A 823 -23.05 -17.56 30.46
C ILE A 823 -24.19 -16.57 30.22
N ASP A 824 -24.02 -15.68 29.23
CA ASP A 824 -25.08 -14.77 28.80
C ASP A 824 -24.94 -14.51 27.29
N ALA A 825 -26.04 -14.61 26.57
CA ALA A 825 -26.14 -14.31 25.13
C ALA A 825 -27.62 -14.00 24.79
N PRO A 826 -27.87 -13.22 23.71
CA PRO A 826 -29.22 -12.98 23.23
C PRO A 826 -29.97 -14.29 22.87
N GLU A 827 -31.18 -14.49 23.36
CA GLU A 827 -32.02 -15.64 22.98
C GLU A 827 -32.45 -15.61 21.50
N SER A 828 -32.36 -14.44 20.87
CA SER A 828 -32.68 -14.22 19.46
C SER A 828 -32.08 -12.92 18.95
N ALA A 829 -31.75 -12.87 17.67
CA ALA A 829 -31.35 -11.64 17.00
C ALA A 829 -32.53 -10.67 16.90
N VAL A 830 -32.31 -9.41 17.25
CA VAL A 830 -33.25 -8.30 17.06
C VAL A 830 -32.51 -7.16 16.39
N THR A 831 -32.94 -6.82 15.16
CA THR A 831 -32.28 -5.77 14.37
C THR A 831 -32.07 -4.48 15.17
N GLY A 832 -30.82 -4.07 15.33
CA GLY A 832 -30.42 -2.85 16.00
C GLY A 832 -30.59 -2.80 17.52
N ALA A 833 -31.02 -3.89 18.17
CA ALA A 833 -31.00 -3.96 19.63
C ALA A 833 -29.52 -4.10 20.09
N PRO A 834 -29.11 -3.36 21.13
CA PRO A 834 -27.82 -3.63 21.77
C PRO A 834 -27.86 -5.02 22.37
N ALA A 835 -26.79 -5.77 22.14
CA ALA A 835 -26.64 -7.12 22.64
C ALA A 835 -25.18 -7.40 22.99
N GLU A 836 -24.96 -8.29 23.94
CA GLU A 836 -23.64 -8.68 24.42
C GLU A 836 -23.59 -10.19 24.57
N VAL A 837 -22.46 -10.78 24.33
CA VAL A 837 -22.14 -12.16 24.67
C VAL A 837 -21.11 -12.12 25.78
N VAL A 838 -21.38 -12.89 26.87
CA VAL A 838 -20.46 -12.99 28.01
C VAL A 838 -20.00 -14.43 28.13
N VAL A 839 -18.66 -14.57 28.10
CA VAL A 839 -17.99 -15.87 28.30
C VAL A 839 -17.26 -15.89 29.63
N THR A 840 -17.15 -17.11 30.20
CA THR A 840 -16.31 -17.38 31.37
C THR A 840 -15.44 -18.60 31.12
N TRP A 841 -14.33 -18.65 31.86
CA TRP A 841 -13.42 -19.79 31.86
C TRP A 841 -12.96 -20.13 33.27
N SER A 842 -12.59 -21.38 33.45
CA SER A 842 -12.06 -21.90 34.72
C SER A 842 -11.21 -23.15 34.48
N GLY A 843 -10.41 -23.53 35.46
CA GLY A 843 -9.62 -24.77 35.41
C GLY A 843 -8.36 -24.67 34.53
N LEU A 844 -7.90 -23.46 34.22
CA LEU A 844 -6.71 -23.29 33.39
C LEU A 844 -5.41 -23.44 34.20
N GLU A 845 -4.36 -23.96 33.57
CA GLU A 845 -3.03 -24.02 34.18
C GLU A 845 -2.37 -22.64 34.16
N PRO A 846 -1.56 -22.29 35.17
CA PRO A 846 -0.81 -21.01 35.18
C PRO A 846 0.22 -20.94 34.07
N ASP A 847 0.64 -19.69 33.73
CA ASP A 847 1.73 -19.39 32.78
C ASP A 847 1.53 -20.00 31.37
N THR A 848 0.28 -20.14 30.97
CA THR A 848 -0.10 -20.78 29.69
C THR A 848 -1.01 -19.83 28.90
N ARG A 849 -0.88 -19.84 27.56
CA ARG A 849 -1.78 -19.13 26.65
C ARG A 849 -2.80 -20.11 26.09
N TYR A 850 -4.07 -19.83 26.30
CA TYR A 850 -5.18 -20.64 25.82
C TYR A 850 -5.88 -19.98 24.64
N LEU A 851 -6.42 -20.80 23.74
CA LEU A 851 -7.22 -20.39 22.59
C LEU A 851 -8.57 -21.12 22.63
N GLY A 852 -9.63 -20.34 22.43
CA GLY A 852 -10.98 -20.84 22.20
C GLY A 852 -11.69 -20.01 21.14
N VAL A 853 -12.89 -20.39 20.82
CA VAL A 853 -13.74 -19.67 19.85
C VAL A 853 -15.19 -19.67 20.32
N VAL A 854 -15.90 -18.57 20.05
CA VAL A 854 -17.37 -18.52 20.11
C VAL A 854 -17.88 -18.44 18.68
N GLU A 855 -18.60 -19.46 18.23
CA GLU A 855 -19.29 -19.42 16.95
C GLU A 855 -20.67 -18.76 17.13
N HIS A 856 -20.98 -17.83 16.27
CA HIS A 856 -22.25 -17.13 16.19
C HIS A 856 -23.10 -17.75 15.09
N LEU A 857 -24.19 -18.36 15.43
CA LEU A 857 -25.05 -19.10 14.52
C LEU A 857 -26.39 -18.37 14.31
N GLY A 858 -26.84 -18.33 13.08
CA GLY A 858 -28.09 -17.76 12.63
C GLY A 858 -28.96 -18.80 11.90
N PRO A 859 -30.06 -18.34 11.29
CA PRO A 859 -31.02 -19.26 10.64
C PRO A 859 -30.40 -20.02 9.44
N ASP A 860 -29.38 -19.47 8.81
CA ASP A 860 -28.75 -20.05 7.61
C ASP A 860 -27.34 -20.63 7.90
N GLY A 861 -26.95 -20.76 9.17
CA GLY A 861 -25.65 -21.30 9.60
C GLY A 861 -24.78 -20.26 10.31
N THR A 862 -23.45 -20.39 10.19
CA THR A 862 -22.48 -19.54 10.88
C THR A 862 -22.52 -18.12 10.34
N LEU A 863 -22.75 -17.15 11.24
CA LEU A 863 -22.73 -15.70 10.96
C LEU A 863 -21.33 -15.12 11.10
N GLY A 864 -20.52 -15.64 12.01
CA GLY A 864 -19.19 -15.19 12.33
C GLY A 864 -18.60 -15.93 13.53
N ARG A 865 -17.39 -15.53 13.94
CA ARG A 865 -16.68 -16.09 15.08
C ARG A 865 -16.02 -14.99 15.89
N THR A 866 -15.92 -15.19 17.21
CA THR A 866 -15.07 -14.42 18.10
C THR A 866 -14.00 -15.34 18.67
N VAL A 867 -12.74 -15.05 18.43
CA VAL A 867 -11.60 -15.79 18.98
C VAL A 867 -11.41 -15.39 20.43
N VAL A 868 -11.38 -16.36 21.34
CA VAL A 868 -11.15 -16.10 22.76
C VAL A 868 -9.71 -16.47 23.10
N THR A 869 -8.94 -15.50 23.58
CA THR A 869 -7.55 -15.71 24.01
C THR A 869 -7.42 -15.47 25.50
N VAL A 870 -6.83 -16.41 26.25
CA VAL A 870 -6.61 -16.26 27.69
C VAL A 870 -5.14 -16.46 28.02
N ASP A 871 -4.52 -15.45 28.64
CA ASP A 871 -3.14 -15.51 29.13
C ASP A 871 -3.14 -15.66 30.66
N THR A 872 -2.81 -16.86 31.15
CA THR A 872 -2.81 -17.13 32.58
C THR A 872 -1.54 -16.67 33.30
N GLY A 873 -0.48 -16.30 32.57
CA GLY A 873 0.72 -15.66 33.13
C GLY A 873 0.55 -14.15 33.36
N ALA A 874 -0.44 -13.52 32.72
CA ALA A 874 -0.77 -12.13 32.94
C ALA A 874 -1.54 -11.97 34.26
N SER A 875 -1.15 -10.99 35.10
CA SER A 875 -1.88 -10.67 36.34
C SER A 875 -3.24 -10.07 35.97
N ALA A 876 -4.33 -10.69 36.40
CA ALA A 876 -5.67 -10.14 36.25
C ALA A 876 -5.76 -8.76 36.92
N ALA A 877 -5.78 -7.70 36.10
CA ALA A 877 -6.24 -6.40 36.56
C ALA A 877 -7.75 -6.59 36.86
N THR A 878 -8.11 -6.44 38.13
CA THR A 878 -9.53 -6.56 38.59
C THR A 878 -10.36 -5.54 37.80
N VAL A 879 -11.18 -6.03 36.87
CA VAL A 879 -12.23 -5.22 36.25
C VAL A 879 -13.30 -4.98 37.34
N PRO A 880 -13.53 -3.73 37.76
CA PRO A 880 -14.61 -3.46 38.65
C PRO A 880 -15.95 -3.67 37.91
N PRO A 881 -16.97 -4.25 38.60
CA PRO A 881 -18.28 -4.36 37.98
C PRO A 881 -18.83 -2.98 37.68
N THR A 882 -19.38 -2.79 36.52
CA THR A 882 -20.03 -1.56 36.04
C THR A 882 -21.19 -1.22 37.00
N GLU A 883 -20.95 -0.31 37.92
CA GLU A 883 -22.03 0.37 38.64
C GLU A 883 -22.71 1.37 37.72
N GLN A 884 -24.02 1.21 37.58
CA GLN A 884 -24.90 2.16 36.88
C GLN A 884 -24.66 3.59 37.41
N ALA A 885 -24.16 4.46 36.53
CA ALA A 885 -24.04 5.88 36.82
C ALA A 885 -25.42 6.56 36.88
N ALA A 886 -25.96 6.65 38.11
CA ALA A 886 -26.97 7.66 38.44
C ALA A 886 -26.28 9.02 38.52
N GLY A 887 -26.75 9.98 37.74
CA GLY A 887 -26.17 11.29 37.66
C GLY A 887 -26.22 12.08 38.95
N THR A 888 -25.12 12.78 39.26
CA THR A 888 -25.17 14.11 39.97
C THR A 888 -23.96 14.91 39.53
N GLY A 889 -24.23 16.06 38.98
CA GLY A 889 -23.23 17.07 38.65
C GLY A 889 -22.60 17.70 39.87
N HIS A 890 -21.35 18.14 39.74
CA HIS A 890 -20.91 19.48 40.22
C HIS A 890 -19.45 19.79 39.84
N PRO A 891 -18.96 21.02 39.89
CA PRO A 891 -18.13 21.63 38.87
C PRO A 891 -16.70 22.03 39.31
N VAL A 892 -15.85 22.35 38.32
CA VAL A 892 -14.77 23.37 38.32
C VAL A 892 -13.60 23.23 39.33
N ARG A 893 -12.43 22.98 38.83
CA ARG A 893 -11.33 23.96 38.79
C ARG A 893 -10.26 23.62 37.79
#